data_42a690b8a8a43e512a5961b16a415417
#
_entry.id   42a690b8a8a43e512a5961b16a415417
#
_cell.length_a   1.000
_cell.length_b   1.000
_cell.length_c   1.000
_cell.angle_alpha   90.00
_cell.angle_beta   90.00
_cell.angle_gamma   90.00
#
_symmetry.space_group_name_H-M   'P 1'
#
loop_
_entity.id
_entity.type
_entity.pdbx_description
1 polymer ?
#
loop_
_entity_poly.entity_id
_entity_poly.type
_entity_poly.pdbx_seq_one_letter_code
_entity_poly.pdbx_strand_id
1 'polypeptide(L)'
;MFAESEDQQEIVMEEEAEEEAQGAGETEGTENTEVTSEPVQETSDTDQVVIYHTNDIHGAFEAAEGGSVGVAKAATLKKETENALLVDAGDATQGLPLVSLNKGSSAIDLMNAADYDLMTTGNHEYDYGLDQLFANAAKAQFPILAANVYRDGSPVMAGKTAVENNGENAVLTVGDKKIGFFGLLTQDTKTSTSPDAVSQLDFKDEVETAKQQIDLLESQDVDAIVAVCHLGDQGVVDCTSRQLAGALTGAYQDKLDVIIDGHSHTLENTEENGVLIVQTGTGLTQLGKVTLTFDEEEEPEAAGELLDEADLASVTPDAGVTAQIAEIQSVQEALLNEKVARTDTVLWGGTINNIAEARVYETNLGDLTADAFVHTAQDYLEKSGQVTEVSYVFGAVNGGGLRASIPKGDITMGDLVTIFPFSNTLMVKKVTPALLYQVLENSVSAQTGQSGENGMLEGSAFGGYLQISGFEFSYDPTAAPGQKVTSIRVPGEAVGTYTELSRDDVETQIALVSNSYIMSGGNEYAMLAELPLMAEIGGELEAVQKYLQSTYASMPVDNYPVQGGRIHIANENAPETYKARIQILDEQGNPAANQAMSYYVDSDSGQNGTADENGILTITVKKGPHAVKLSVNQQEIYINNYTGNGIRTDITSLPSLVYSDDGSCDPFGWHSITYELNGGTNHKDNPDGFEENQGAVRLKDPTREGYLFEGWYRDADFQEAWDEIPAGTKEDVTVYAKWKKDGLEPNDSWKEAVKLRVPSRTESYLSTAEDVDYYRFTLTKEDRISIRLTQPGEDGVYYDAVLYDQDHNVIRKSQMSYDQSLVQTLDKGTYYIKIAALNGESSREA
;
A
#
# COMPACT_ATOMS: atom_id res chain seq x y z
N MET A 1 -25.24 -8.03 -32.78
CA MET A 1 -26.11 -6.94 -32.23
C MET A 1 -25.28 -6.45 -31.08
N PHE A 2 -24.30 -5.62 -31.44
CA PHE A 2 -23.34 -5.08 -30.48
C PHE A 2 -24.01 -3.88 -29.80
N ALA A 3 -24.08 -3.89 -28.48
CA ALA A 3 -24.43 -2.71 -27.70
C ALA A 3 -23.13 -1.92 -27.58
N GLU A 4 -23.03 -0.81 -28.27
CA GLU A 4 -22.01 0.19 -28.03
C GLU A 4 -22.29 0.76 -26.63
N SER A 5 -21.41 0.47 -25.66
CA SER A 5 -21.41 1.15 -24.38
C SER A 5 -20.65 2.47 -24.57
N GLU A 6 -21.38 3.54 -24.85
CA GLU A 6 -20.81 4.90 -24.80
C GLU A 6 -20.57 5.27 -23.34
N ASP A 7 -19.32 5.43 -22.95
CA ASP A 7 -18.91 5.94 -21.65
C ASP A 7 -19.24 7.42 -21.52
N GLN A 8 -20.40 7.73 -20.98
CA GLN A 8 -20.88 9.10 -20.88
C GLN A 8 -21.24 9.46 -19.44
N GLN A 9 -20.66 10.53 -18.95
CA GLN A 9 -21.13 11.21 -17.74
C GLN A 9 -22.41 12.00 -18.08
N GLU A 10 -23.48 11.69 -17.39
CA GLU A 10 -24.75 12.39 -17.53
C GLU A 10 -25.03 13.23 -16.28
N ILE A 11 -25.02 14.55 -16.42
CA ILE A 11 -25.43 15.48 -15.37
C ILE A 11 -26.82 15.99 -15.65
N VAL A 12 -27.77 15.62 -14.80
CA VAL A 12 -29.15 16.08 -14.86
C VAL A 12 -29.41 17.02 -13.70
N MET A 13 -29.90 18.23 -14.00
CA MET A 13 -30.33 19.18 -12.99
C MET A 13 -31.84 19.47 -13.19
N GLU A 14 -32.60 19.16 -12.17
CA GLU A 14 -34.06 19.43 -12.12
C GLU A 14 -34.34 20.53 -11.10
N GLU A 15 -35.26 21.45 -11.46
CA GLU A 15 -35.79 22.46 -10.59
C GLU A 15 -37.12 21.92 -10.02
N GLU A 16 -37.17 21.59 -8.74
CA GLU A 16 -38.43 21.27 -8.04
C GLU A 16 -39.03 22.58 -7.51
N ALA A 17 -40.08 23.06 -8.16
CA ALA A 17 -40.87 24.19 -7.67
C ALA A 17 -41.88 23.66 -6.65
N GLU A 18 -41.81 24.14 -5.41
CA GLU A 18 -42.90 23.96 -4.44
C GLU A 18 -44.04 24.89 -4.82
N GLU A 19 -45.26 24.37 -5.05
CA GLU A 19 -46.50 25.13 -5.12
C GLU A 19 -46.86 25.63 -3.72
N GLU A 20 -46.57 26.89 -3.42
CA GLU A 20 -47.18 27.57 -2.27
C GLU A 20 -48.58 28.04 -2.62
N ALA A 21 -49.54 27.59 -1.84
CA ALA A 21 -50.90 28.02 -1.87
C ALA A 21 -51.01 29.49 -1.41
N GLN A 22 -51.70 30.27 -2.22
CA GLN A 22 -52.00 31.69 -1.99
C GLN A 22 -52.81 31.94 -0.72
N GLY A 23 -52.36 32.91 0.08
CA GLY A 23 -53.14 33.59 1.12
C GLY A 23 -52.82 35.09 1.13
N ALA A 24 -53.78 35.85 0.68
CA ALA A 24 -53.71 37.33 0.52
C ALA A 24 -53.69 38.11 1.85
N GLY A 25 -53.06 39.28 1.86
CA GLY A 25 -53.21 40.29 2.91
C GLY A 25 -52.30 41.51 2.80
N GLU A 26 -52.78 42.58 2.26
CA GLU A 26 -52.25 43.95 2.19
C GLU A 26 -51.73 44.54 3.52
N THR A 27 -50.81 45.49 3.64
CA THR A 27 -50.55 46.85 3.17
C THR A 27 -49.42 47.51 3.93
N GLU A 28 -48.75 48.44 3.24
CA GLU A 28 -48.18 49.77 3.63
C GLU A 28 -47.18 49.91 4.81
N GLY A 29 -46.09 50.62 4.50
CA GLY A 29 -45.38 51.48 5.46
C GLY A 29 -43.92 51.72 5.17
N THR A 30 -43.62 52.75 4.39
CA THR A 30 -42.31 53.38 4.24
C THR A 30 -41.79 53.93 5.56
N GLU A 31 -40.47 53.68 5.85
CA GLU A 31 -39.60 54.72 6.43
C GLU A 31 -38.14 54.38 6.18
N ASN A 32 -37.49 55.34 5.50
CA ASN A 32 -36.02 55.39 5.35
C ASN A 32 -35.40 55.77 6.71
N THR A 33 -34.46 55.00 7.19
CA THR A 33 -33.45 55.48 8.12
C THR A 33 -32.08 54.98 7.63
N GLU A 34 -31.25 55.92 7.16
CA GLU A 34 -29.83 55.74 7.00
C GLU A 34 -29.23 55.39 8.35
N VAL A 35 -28.74 54.17 8.46
CA VAL A 35 -27.80 53.78 9.53
C VAL A 35 -26.41 53.71 8.89
N THR A 36 -25.62 54.72 9.22
CA THR A 36 -24.18 54.70 8.97
C THR A 36 -23.59 53.52 9.70
N SER A 37 -23.18 52.47 8.93
CA SER A 37 -22.36 51.40 9.45
C SER A 37 -20.95 51.90 9.65
N GLU A 38 -20.55 52.08 10.91
CA GLU A 38 -19.14 52.05 11.28
C GLU A 38 -18.55 50.68 10.85
N PRO A 39 -17.29 50.60 10.37
CA PRO A 39 -16.67 49.30 10.08
C PRO A 39 -16.58 48.53 11.39
N VAL A 40 -17.27 47.41 11.45
CA VAL A 40 -16.99 46.38 12.47
C VAL A 40 -15.57 45.98 12.22
N GLN A 41 -14.69 46.35 13.08
CA GLN A 41 -13.38 45.76 13.21
C GLN A 41 -13.62 44.29 13.53
N GLU A 42 -13.37 43.41 12.57
CA GLU A 42 -13.21 41.99 12.87
C GLU A 42 -12.00 41.89 13.80
N THR A 43 -12.25 41.79 15.08
CA THR A 43 -11.30 41.30 16.06
C THR A 43 -11.40 39.76 15.97
N SER A 44 -10.72 39.16 15.01
CA SER A 44 -10.44 37.74 15.05
C SER A 44 -9.13 37.53 15.81
N ASP A 45 -9.13 37.75 17.08
CA ASP A 45 -8.19 37.15 18.01
C ASP A 45 -8.92 35.94 18.61
N THR A 46 -9.14 34.91 17.79
CA THR A 46 -9.43 33.60 18.31
C THR A 46 -8.10 33.03 18.73
N ASP A 47 -7.92 32.94 20.05
CA ASP A 47 -6.75 32.29 20.67
C ASP A 47 -6.78 30.80 20.26
N GLN A 48 -6.01 30.44 19.25
CA GLN A 48 -5.95 29.09 18.70
C GLN A 48 -4.56 28.50 18.82
N VAL A 49 -4.51 27.20 19.15
CA VAL A 49 -3.31 26.36 19.04
C VAL A 49 -3.60 25.27 18.01
N VAL A 50 -2.70 25.08 17.06
CA VAL A 50 -2.78 24.02 16.05
C VAL A 50 -1.78 22.93 16.39
N ILE A 51 -2.25 21.69 16.44
CA ILE A 51 -1.38 20.52 16.64
C ILE A 51 -1.44 19.68 15.37
N TYR A 52 -0.34 19.71 14.59
CA TYR A 52 -0.14 18.72 13.53
C TYR A 52 0.32 17.42 14.16
N HIS A 53 -0.15 16.29 13.65
CA HIS A 53 0.24 15.00 14.21
C HIS A 53 0.45 13.94 13.17
N THR A 54 1.32 12.99 13.50
CA THR A 54 1.61 11.78 12.77
C THR A 54 1.54 10.58 13.69
N ASN A 55 1.37 9.41 13.15
CA ASN A 55 1.46 8.11 13.81
C ASN A 55 1.84 7.04 12.78
N ASP A 56 2.41 5.93 13.23
CA ASP A 56 2.67 4.76 12.40
C ASP A 56 3.35 5.10 11.06
N ILE A 57 4.35 6.00 11.10
CA ILE A 57 5.06 6.46 9.89
C ILE A 57 5.80 5.29 9.22
N HIS A 58 6.32 4.34 10.02
CA HIS A 58 7.03 3.16 9.53
C HIS A 58 8.07 3.45 8.45
N GLY A 59 8.82 4.53 8.64
CA GLY A 59 9.90 4.93 7.72
C GLY A 59 9.46 5.67 6.46
N ALA A 60 8.16 5.92 6.25
CA ALA A 60 7.61 6.62 5.10
C ALA A 60 7.75 8.16 5.22
N PHE A 61 8.93 8.64 5.57
CA PHE A 61 9.21 10.07 5.75
C PHE A 61 9.28 10.86 4.44
N GLU A 62 9.60 10.21 3.33
CA GLU A 62 9.68 10.83 2.01
C GLU A 62 8.30 10.83 1.34
N ALA A 63 7.97 11.91 0.62
CA ALA A 63 6.74 11.96 -0.15
C ALA A 63 6.78 10.96 -1.31
N ALA A 64 5.67 10.25 -1.53
CA ALA A 64 5.51 9.28 -2.59
C ALA A 64 4.12 9.45 -3.25
N GLU A 65 4.06 9.40 -4.56
CA GLU A 65 2.80 9.51 -5.31
C GLU A 65 1.82 8.41 -4.90
N GLY A 66 0.62 8.80 -4.51
CA GLY A 66 -0.41 7.87 -4.01
C GLY A 66 -0.04 7.18 -2.68
N GLY A 67 0.91 7.71 -1.94
CA GLY A 67 1.41 7.16 -0.68
C GLY A 67 1.64 8.25 0.36
N SER A 68 2.84 8.31 0.93
CA SER A 68 3.20 9.30 1.96
C SER A 68 3.11 10.74 1.44
N VAL A 69 2.50 11.62 2.23
CA VAL A 69 2.48 13.08 1.97
C VAL A 69 3.83 13.74 2.23
N GLY A 70 4.72 13.07 2.98
CA GLY A 70 6.08 13.48 3.29
C GLY A 70 6.19 14.43 4.49
N VAL A 71 7.07 14.08 5.44
CA VAL A 71 7.30 14.87 6.66
C VAL A 71 7.82 16.29 6.38
N ALA A 72 8.47 16.50 5.23
CA ALA A 72 8.95 17.82 4.82
C ALA A 72 7.80 18.82 4.60
N LYS A 73 6.61 18.37 4.22
CA LYS A 73 5.42 19.24 4.14
C LYS A 73 4.85 19.53 5.54
N ALA A 74 4.83 18.54 6.43
CA ALA A 74 4.43 18.76 7.83
C ALA A 74 5.31 19.83 8.51
N ALA A 75 6.63 19.75 8.28
CA ALA A 75 7.57 20.75 8.77
C ALA A 75 7.31 22.16 8.21
N THR A 76 6.92 22.27 6.93
CA THR A 76 6.54 23.56 6.34
C THR A 76 5.27 24.11 6.99
N LEU A 77 4.24 23.28 7.12
CA LEU A 77 2.98 23.71 7.74
C LEU A 77 3.15 24.18 9.18
N LYS A 78 3.92 23.42 9.99
CA LYS A 78 4.25 23.86 11.35
C LYS A 78 4.92 25.25 11.36
N LYS A 79 5.89 25.48 10.48
CA LYS A 79 6.62 26.76 10.39
C LYS A 79 5.78 27.93 9.93
N GLU A 80 4.80 27.67 9.06
CA GLU A 80 3.95 28.70 8.45
C GLU A 80 2.68 28.98 9.27
N THR A 81 2.31 28.09 10.20
CA THR A 81 1.14 28.23 11.06
C THR A 81 1.56 28.86 12.39
N GLU A 82 0.89 29.96 12.77
CA GLU A 82 1.11 30.58 14.07
C GLU A 82 0.59 29.68 15.20
N ASN A 83 1.32 29.60 16.31
CA ASN A 83 1.00 28.76 17.46
C ASN A 83 0.80 27.28 17.11
N ALA A 84 1.69 26.71 16.29
CA ALA A 84 1.62 25.32 15.87
C ALA A 84 2.63 24.43 16.60
N LEU A 85 2.20 23.20 16.88
CA LEU A 85 3.02 22.06 17.34
C LEU A 85 3.00 20.96 16.29
N LEU A 86 4.01 20.08 16.33
CA LEU A 86 4.07 18.84 15.56
C LEU A 86 4.42 17.69 16.50
N VAL A 87 3.53 16.70 16.61
CA VAL A 87 3.67 15.57 17.54
C VAL A 87 3.54 14.24 16.82
N ASP A 88 4.07 13.18 17.43
CA ASP A 88 3.99 11.82 16.87
C ASP A 88 3.48 10.83 17.91
N ALA A 89 2.55 9.97 17.47
CA ALA A 89 1.93 8.96 18.33
C ALA A 89 2.57 7.57 18.21
N GLY A 90 3.86 7.48 17.83
CA GLY A 90 4.65 6.27 17.87
C GLY A 90 4.76 5.52 16.54
N ASP A 91 5.59 4.49 16.56
CA ASP A 91 5.91 3.62 15.42
C ASP A 91 6.56 4.36 14.24
N ALA A 92 7.51 5.23 14.55
CA ALA A 92 8.30 5.96 13.57
C ALA A 92 9.62 5.26 13.20
N THR A 93 10.18 4.43 14.11
CA THR A 93 11.59 3.98 14.03
C THR A 93 11.79 2.63 13.33
N GLN A 94 10.73 1.94 12.97
CA GLN A 94 10.74 0.66 12.26
C GLN A 94 9.99 0.80 10.93
N GLY A 95 10.31 -0.01 9.92
CA GLY A 95 9.57 -0.09 8.66
C GLY A 95 10.48 0.04 7.44
N LEU A 96 10.24 1.02 6.57
CA LEU A 96 10.97 1.19 5.32
C LEU A 96 12.50 1.34 5.53
N PRO A 97 13.30 1.00 4.51
CA PRO A 97 14.78 1.01 4.59
C PRO A 97 15.38 2.31 5.08
N LEU A 98 14.73 3.43 4.82
CA LEU A 98 15.17 4.75 5.28
C LEU A 98 15.42 4.79 6.80
N VAL A 99 14.68 4.01 7.57
CA VAL A 99 14.82 3.92 9.03
C VAL A 99 15.34 2.56 9.52
N SER A 100 14.94 1.45 8.91
CA SER A 100 15.30 0.11 9.39
C SER A 100 16.79 -0.21 9.20
N LEU A 101 17.43 0.25 8.14
CA LEU A 101 18.86 0.01 7.87
C LEU A 101 19.79 0.52 8.97
N ASN A 102 19.36 1.50 9.74
CA ASN A 102 20.13 2.01 10.89
C ASN A 102 19.35 1.92 12.20
N LYS A 103 18.40 0.98 12.27
CA LYS A 103 17.64 0.64 13.49
C LYS A 103 16.92 1.82 14.13
N GLY A 104 16.25 2.61 13.29
CA GLY A 104 15.44 3.73 13.71
C GLY A 104 16.20 5.04 13.96
N SER A 105 17.52 5.04 13.87
CA SER A 105 18.31 6.24 14.16
C SER A 105 17.99 7.41 13.25
N SER A 106 17.75 7.15 11.95
CA SER A 106 17.40 8.18 10.96
C SER A 106 16.00 8.74 11.17
N ALA A 107 15.05 7.97 11.70
CA ALA A 107 13.73 8.50 12.05
C ALA A 107 13.88 9.71 12.99
N ILE A 108 14.63 9.56 14.08
CA ILE A 108 14.86 10.63 15.04
C ILE A 108 15.61 11.80 14.41
N ASP A 109 16.59 11.54 13.52
CA ASP A 109 17.30 12.61 12.81
C ASP A 109 16.35 13.41 11.91
N LEU A 110 15.40 12.74 11.22
CA LEU A 110 14.39 13.39 10.39
C LEU A 110 13.34 14.13 11.22
N MET A 111 12.89 13.55 12.33
CA MET A 111 11.97 14.22 13.26
C MET A 111 12.60 15.48 13.86
N ASN A 112 13.90 15.44 14.24
CA ASN A 112 14.63 16.64 14.66
C ASN A 112 14.69 17.69 13.53
N ALA A 113 14.95 17.28 12.29
CA ALA A 113 15.01 18.19 11.14
C ALA A 113 13.64 18.80 10.82
N ALA A 114 12.56 18.05 11.03
CA ALA A 114 11.18 18.50 10.85
C ALA A 114 10.66 19.31 12.03
N ASP A 115 11.47 19.45 13.11
CA ASP A 115 11.15 20.23 14.30
C ASP A 115 9.95 19.67 15.07
N TYR A 116 9.90 18.34 15.31
CA TYR A 116 8.90 17.75 16.19
C TYR A 116 9.05 18.29 17.62
N ASP A 117 7.91 18.46 18.30
CA ASP A 117 7.85 18.99 19.66
C ASP A 117 7.70 17.89 20.71
N LEU A 118 7.16 16.74 20.32
CA LEU A 118 6.89 15.62 21.23
C LEU A 118 6.65 14.33 20.45
N MET A 119 6.98 13.21 21.07
CA MET A 119 6.64 11.87 20.59
C MET A 119 6.19 10.98 21.74
N THR A 120 5.29 10.04 21.48
CA THR A 120 5.06 8.89 22.34
C THR A 120 5.75 7.66 21.74
N THR A 121 6.13 6.66 22.55
CA THR A 121 6.61 5.40 22.00
C THR A 121 5.45 4.54 21.50
N GLY A 122 5.59 3.93 20.31
CA GLY A 122 4.80 2.79 19.91
C GLY A 122 5.49 1.47 20.26
N ASN A 123 4.92 0.33 19.87
CA ASN A 123 5.51 -0.98 20.14
C ASN A 123 6.77 -1.24 19.32
N HIS A 124 6.88 -0.69 18.13
CA HIS A 124 8.02 -0.87 17.24
C HIS A 124 9.26 -0.06 17.62
N GLU A 125 9.15 0.93 18.49
CA GLU A 125 10.32 1.57 19.09
C GLU A 125 11.16 0.57 19.90
N TYR A 126 10.56 -0.53 20.37
CA TYR A 126 11.23 -1.57 21.18
C TYR A 126 11.82 -2.71 20.36
N ASP A 127 11.58 -2.82 19.05
CA ASP A 127 11.99 -3.94 18.19
C ASP A 127 13.49 -4.21 18.20
N TYR A 128 14.29 -3.16 18.23
CA TYR A 128 15.75 -3.25 18.24
C TYR A 128 16.34 -3.36 19.63
N GLY A 129 15.48 -3.51 20.66
CA GLY A 129 15.86 -3.63 22.07
C GLY A 129 16.06 -2.29 22.77
N LEU A 130 16.02 -2.31 24.12
CA LEU A 130 16.08 -1.09 24.95
C LEU A 130 17.37 -0.28 24.75
N ASP A 131 18.49 -0.93 24.51
CA ASP A 131 19.77 -0.21 24.31
C ASP A 131 19.71 0.64 23.03
N GLN A 132 19.09 0.14 21.97
CA GLN A 132 18.90 0.89 20.73
C GLN A 132 17.84 1.96 20.88
N LEU A 133 16.70 1.68 21.52
CA LEU A 133 15.68 2.68 21.86
C LEU A 133 16.31 3.86 22.60
N PHE A 134 17.13 3.61 23.63
CA PHE A 134 17.77 4.68 24.39
C PHE A 134 18.85 5.41 23.58
N ALA A 135 19.55 4.73 22.69
CA ALA A 135 20.50 5.37 21.77
C ALA A 135 19.80 6.28 20.77
N ASN A 136 18.65 5.88 20.24
CA ASN A 136 17.81 6.71 19.37
C ASN A 136 17.25 7.91 20.16
N ALA A 137 16.61 7.66 21.30
CA ALA A 137 16.05 8.70 22.16
C ALA A 137 17.07 9.75 22.59
N ALA A 138 18.32 9.35 22.85
CA ALA A 138 19.38 10.29 23.22
C ALA A 138 19.71 11.35 22.15
N LYS A 139 19.27 11.13 20.89
CA LYS A 139 19.39 12.09 19.78
C LYS A 139 18.19 13.04 19.69
N ALA A 140 17.02 12.65 20.24
CA ALA A 140 15.79 13.42 20.14
C ALA A 140 15.91 14.77 20.85
N GLN A 141 15.62 15.85 20.11
CA GLN A 141 15.59 17.23 20.63
C GLN A 141 14.19 17.60 21.17
N PHE A 142 13.35 16.61 21.37
CA PHE A 142 12.00 16.68 21.90
C PHE A 142 11.79 15.57 22.95
N PRO A 143 10.83 15.73 23.89
CA PRO A 143 10.50 14.67 24.85
C PRO A 143 9.86 13.47 24.15
N ILE A 144 10.20 12.28 24.63
CA ILE A 144 9.56 11.02 24.25
C ILE A 144 8.89 10.45 25.49
N LEU A 145 7.59 10.16 25.40
CA LEU A 145 6.73 9.80 26.52
C LEU A 145 6.27 8.35 26.47
N ALA A 146 6.08 7.75 27.65
CA ALA A 146 5.45 6.44 27.86
C ALA A 146 5.06 6.33 29.35
N ALA A 147 4.00 7.04 29.78
CA ALA A 147 3.67 7.23 31.18
C ALA A 147 3.28 5.94 31.92
N ASN A 148 2.79 4.94 31.20
CA ASN A 148 2.42 3.65 31.77
C ASN A 148 3.52 2.58 31.65
N VAL A 149 4.72 2.90 31.14
CA VAL A 149 5.81 1.93 30.96
C VAL A 149 6.96 2.22 31.91
N TYR A 150 7.31 1.22 32.72
CA TYR A 150 8.31 1.35 33.78
C TYR A 150 9.41 0.29 33.67
N ARG A 151 10.62 0.68 34.07
CA ARG A 151 11.75 -0.23 34.27
C ARG A 151 12.34 0.01 35.68
N ASP A 152 12.46 -1.04 36.47
CA ASP A 152 13.01 -0.96 37.83
C ASP A 152 12.31 0.12 38.71
N GLY A 153 11.01 0.34 38.50
CA GLY A 153 10.17 1.28 39.23
C GLY A 153 10.33 2.75 38.81
N SER A 154 11.00 3.03 37.70
CA SER A 154 11.11 4.36 37.08
C SER A 154 10.50 4.37 35.71
N PRO A 155 9.91 5.51 35.25
CA PRO A 155 9.41 5.61 33.87
C PRO A 155 10.52 5.31 32.88
N VAL A 156 10.24 4.50 31.89
CA VAL A 156 11.26 3.92 30.97
C VAL A 156 11.98 5.01 30.17
N MET A 157 11.29 6.07 29.78
CA MET A 157 11.84 7.16 28.98
C MET A 157 12.42 8.34 29.80
N ALA A 158 12.33 8.28 31.13
CA ALA A 158 12.83 9.35 31.99
C ALA A 158 14.33 9.64 31.78
N GLY A 159 14.66 10.85 31.35
CA GLY A 159 16.03 11.30 31.09
C GLY A 159 16.72 10.59 29.94
N LYS A 160 15.99 10.07 28.95
CA LYS A 160 16.56 9.35 27.78
C LYS A 160 16.79 10.26 26.58
N THR A 161 16.08 11.38 26.47
CA THR A 161 16.21 12.36 25.38
C THR A 161 17.30 13.40 25.63
N ALA A 162 17.71 14.11 24.58
CA ALA A 162 18.67 15.22 24.69
C ALA A 162 18.12 16.42 25.45
N VAL A 163 16.80 16.53 25.53
CA VAL A 163 16.10 17.56 26.33
C VAL A 163 15.63 17.01 27.69
N GLU A 164 15.23 17.88 28.60
CA GLU A 164 14.65 17.44 29.87
C GLU A 164 13.34 16.67 29.60
N ASN A 165 13.27 15.48 30.16
CA ASN A 165 12.15 14.56 29.93
C ASN A 165 11.94 13.69 31.18
N ASN A 166 10.75 13.74 31.78
CA ASN A 166 10.37 12.86 32.89
C ASN A 166 9.87 11.50 32.43
N GLY A 167 9.63 11.32 31.10
CA GLY A 167 9.18 10.09 30.46
C GLY A 167 7.69 9.84 30.57
N GLU A 168 6.93 10.66 31.24
CA GLU A 168 5.50 10.50 31.51
C GLU A 168 4.65 11.58 30.84
N ASN A 169 5.02 12.85 31.08
CA ASN A 169 4.27 14.02 30.61
C ASN A 169 5.19 15.20 30.26
N ALA A 170 4.65 16.14 29.51
CA ALA A 170 5.29 17.40 29.20
C ALA A 170 4.26 18.54 29.19
N VAL A 171 4.69 19.77 29.49
CA VAL A 171 3.88 20.99 29.30
C VAL A 171 4.60 21.84 28.26
N LEU A 172 3.96 22.07 27.13
CA LEU A 172 4.47 22.94 26.08
C LEU A 172 3.73 24.27 26.10
N THR A 173 4.47 25.36 26.01
CA THR A 173 3.88 26.69 25.92
C THR A 173 3.89 27.17 24.48
N VAL A 174 2.71 27.49 23.95
CA VAL A 174 2.48 27.90 22.56
C VAL A 174 1.70 29.22 22.59
N GLY A 175 2.31 30.28 22.10
CA GLY A 175 1.77 31.62 22.34
C GLY A 175 1.72 31.93 23.82
N ASP A 176 0.54 32.16 24.38
CA ASP A 176 0.30 32.36 25.83
C ASP A 176 -0.38 31.14 26.50
N LYS A 177 -0.67 30.05 25.73
CA LYS A 177 -1.33 28.85 26.21
C LYS A 177 -0.33 27.79 26.65
N LYS A 178 -0.68 27.02 27.66
CA LYS A 178 0.05 25.88 28.17
C LYS A 178 -0.73 24.60 27.83
N ILE A 179 -0.20 23.79 26.95
CA ILE A 179 -0.80 22.52 26.61
C ILE A 179 -0.07 21.41 27.36
N GLY A 180 -0.83 20.65 28.15
CA GLY A 180 -0.33 19.48 28.87
C GLY A 180 -0.43 18.22 28.02
N PHE A 181 0.68 17.48 27.91
CA PHE A 181 0.73 16.23 27.17
C PHE A 181 1.12 15.07 28.09
N PHE A 182 0.54 13.89 27.86
CA PHE A 182 1.06 12.64 28.42
C PHE A 182 1.02 11.53 27.37
N GLY A 183 1.93 10.55 27.50
CA GLY A 183 2.05 9.45 26.55
C GLY A 183 1.54 8.13 27.12
N LEU A 184 0.79 7.36 26.36
CA LEU A 184 0.37 5.99 26.73
C LEU A 184 0.71 5.00 25.62
N LEU A 185 1.20 3.83 26.02
CA LEU A 185 1.52 2.72 25.16
C LEU A 185 0.62 1.53 25.48
N THR A 186 0.12 0.84 24.46
CA THR A 186 -0.70 -0.35 24.62
C THR A 186 0.06 -1.48 25.34
N GLN A 187 -0.63 -2.24 26.17
CA GLN A 187 -0.07 -3.46 26.79
C GLN A 187 0.13 -4.59 25.79
N ASP A 188 -0.46 -4.50 24.60
CA ASP A 188 -0.17 -5.41 23.50
C ASP A 188 1.31 -5.39 23.09
N THR A 189 2.03 -4.33 23.39
CA THR A 189 3.49 -4.25 23.23
C THR A 189 4.23 -5.45 23.86
N LYS A 190 3.65 -6.11 24.88
CA LYS A 190 4.20 -7.36 25.44
C LYS A 190 4.26 -8.50 24.43
N THR A 191 3.42 -8.46 23.41
CA THR A 191 3.25 -9.49 22.37
C THR A 191 3.45 -8.96 20.97
N SER A 192 3.56 -7.65 20.79
CA SER A 192 3.76 -6.99 19.49
C SER A 192 5.15 -6.38 19.30
N THR A 193 6.14 -6.87 20.03
CA THR A 193 7.56 -6.59 19.83
C THR A 193 8.43 -7.75 20.38
N SER A 194 9.76 -7.63 20.30
CA SER A 194 10.67 -8.66 20.80
C SER A 194 10.49 -8.93 22.29
N PRO A 195 10.24 -10.17 22.74
CA PRO A 195 10.13 -10.51 24.16
C PRO A 195 11.34 -10.12 24.98
N ASP A 196 12.55 -10.20 24.43
CA ASP A 196 13.78 -9.83 25.10
C ASP A 196 13.81 -8.32 25.40
N ALA A 197 13.18 -7.49 24.57
CA ALA A 197 13.12 -6.05 24.76
C ALA A 197 12.17 -5.66 25.90
N VAL A 198 11.04 -6.33 26.07
CA VAL A 198 9.97 -5.92 26.97
C VAL A 198 9.87 -6.76 28.25
N SER A 199 10.59 -7.89 28.35
CA SER A 199 10.56 -8.78 29.51
C SER A 199 10.96 -8.12 30.85
N GLN A 200 11.68 -7.00 30.79
CA GLN A 200 12.12 -6.23 31.95
C GLN A 200 11.22 -5.01 32.23
N LEU A 201 10.14 -4.83 31.45
CA LEU A 201 9.24 -3.70 31.56
C LEU A 201 7.98 -4.07 32.35
N ASP A 202 7.48 -3.09 33.09
CA ASP A 202 6.22 -3.19 33.83
C ASP A 202 5.24 -2.17 33.24
N PHE A 203 4.19 -2.69 32.61
CA PHE A 203 3.12 -1.92 31.99
C PHE A 203 2.01 -1.70 33.01
N LYS A 204 1.67 -0.45 33.28
CA LYS A 204 0.61 -0.05 34.19
C LYS A 204 -0.70 0.05 33.41
N ASP A 205 -1.81 0.01 34.15
CA ASP A 205 -3.14 0.23 33.61
C ASP A 205 -3.26 1.62 32.97
N GLU A 206 -3.73 1.70 31.75
CA GLU A 206 -3.78 2.90 30.93
C GLU A 206 -4.75 3.92 31.52
N VAL A 207 -5.94 3.47 31.97
CA VAL A 207 -6.98 4.35 32.53
C VAL A 207 -6.55 4.97 33.85
N GLU A 208 -5.95 4.16 34.74
CA GLU A 208 -5.47 4.67 36.01
C GLU A 208 -4.25 5.58 35.84
N THR A 209 -3.38 5.29 34.86
CA THR A 209 -2.27 6.17 34.51
C THR A 209 -2.77 7.48 33.93
N ALA A 210 -3.73 7.45 32.99
CA ALA A 210 -4.32 8.66 32.43
C ALA A 210 -4.91 9.57 33.51
N LYS A 211 -5.68 9.02 34.46
CA LYS A 211 -6.22 9.78 35.60
C LYS A 211 -5.11 10.46 36.44
N GLN A 212 -4.02 9.73 36.70
CA GLN A 212 -2.88 10.30 37.45
C GLN A 212 -2.20 11.41 36.66
N GLN A 213 -2.04 11.28 35.35
CA GLN A 213 -1.42 12.31 34.52
C GLN A 213 -2.32 13.52 34.38
N ILE A 214 -3.62 13.35 34.24
CA ILE A 214 -4.60 14.46 34.28
C ILE A 214 -4.51 15.24 35.57
N ASP A 215 -4.55 14.58 36.75
CA ASP A 215 -4.40 15.23 38.04
C ASP A 215 -3.08 16.02 38.14
N LEU A 216 -1.99 15.46 37.59
CA LEU A 216 -0.67 16.13 37.63
C LEU A 216 -0.63 17.36 36.71
N LEU A 217 -1.21 17.27 35.51
CA LEU A 217 -1.23 18.37 34.54
C LEU A 217 -2.17 19.49 34.98
N GLU A 218 -3.35 19.17 35.53
CA GLU A 218 -4.25 20.16 36.11
C GLU A 218 -3.55 20.94 37.24
N SER A 219 -2.71 20.26 38.06
CA SER A 219 -1.96 20.92 39.14
C SER A 219 -0.90 21.91 38.63
N GLN A 220 -0.56 21.88 37.35
CA GLN A 220 0.38 22.77 36.66
C GLN A 220 -0.31 23.95 35.97
N ASP A 221 -1.64 24.05 36.11
CA ASP A 221 -2.44 25.13 35.54
C ASP A 221 -2.27 25.21 34.03
N VAL A 222 -2.54 24.07 33.32
CA VAL A 222 -2.56 23.96 31.87
C VAL A 222 -3.92 24.39 31.33
N ASP A 223 -3.92 24.92 30.10
CA ASP A 223 -5.12 25.40 29.41
C ASP A 223 -5.85 24.28 28.63
N ALA A 224 -5.16 23.21 28.25
CA ALA A 224 -5.72 22.00 27.66
C ALA A 224 -4.87 20.78 27.97
N ILE A 225 -5.47 19.59 27.91
CA ILE A 225 -4.78 18.30 28.13
C ILE A 225 -4.95 17.39 26.91
N VAL A 226 -3.85 16.94 26.34
CA VAL A 226 -3.78 16.06 25.18
C VAL A 226 -3.08 14.75 25.54
N ALA A 227 -3.72 13.63 25.33
CA ALA A 227 -3.09 12.32 25.40
C ALA A 227 -2.52 11.96 24.02
N VAL A 228 -1.21 11.70 23.95
CA VAL A 228 -0.59 11.17 22.74
C VAL A 228 -0.37 9.68 22.98
N CYS A 229 -1.21 8.87 22.38
CA CYS A 229 -1.35 7.47 22.69
C CYS A 229 -0.90 6.57 21.54
N HIS A 230 -0.52 5.36 21.86
CA HIS A 230 -0.35 4.27 20.91
C HIS A 230 -1.14 3.07 21.41
N LEU A 231 -2.48 3.21 21.38
CA LEU A 231 -3.45 2.25 21.94
C LEU A 231 -4.26 1.53 20.86
N GLY A 232 -4.60 2.23 19.78
CA GLY A 232 -5.50 1.77 18.73
C GLY A 232 -6.97 1.84 19.11
N ASP A 233 -7.82 1.75 18.09
CA ASP A 233 -9.28 1.76 18.22
C ASP A 233 -9.90 0.36 18.03
N GLN A 234 -9.14 -0.61 17.51
CA GLN A 234 -9.56 -1.98 17.22
C GLN A 234 -8.51 -2.99 17.70
N GLY A 235 -8.96 -4.21 17.96
CA GLY A 235 -8.07 -5.31 18.29
C GLY A 235 -8.42 -6.00 19.61
N VAL A 236 -7.49 -6.82 20.08
CA VAL A 236 -7.60 -7.62 21.32
C VAL A 236 -6.99 -6.87 22.50
N VAL A 237 -6.80 -5.59 22.36
CA VAL A 237 -6.19 -4.74 23.35
C VAL A 237 -7.01 -4.65 24.65
N ASP A 238 -6.32 -4.59 25.76
CA ASP A 238 -6.95 -4.42 27.07
C ASP A 238 -7.62 -3.03 27.19
N CYS A 239 -7.10 -1.98 26.50
CA CYS A 239 -7.67 -0.64 26.50
C CYS A 239 -7.47 0.05 25.14
N THR A 240 -8.55 0.32 24.40
CA THR A 240 -8.53 1.17 23.22
C THR A 240 -8.66 2.66 23.59
N SER A 241 -8.32 3.56 22.65
CA SER A 241 -8.53 5.00 22.83
C SER A 241 -9.98 5.37 23.13
N ARG A 242 -10.96 4.71 22.49
CA ARG A 242 -12.38 4.88 22.80
C ARG A 242 -12.74 4.37 24.19
N GLN A 243 -12.17 3.25 24.62
CA GLN A 243 -12.41 2.73 25.97
C GLN A 243 -11.78 3.61 27.03
N LEU A 244 -10.59 4.19 26.75
CA LEU A 244 -9.97 5.19 27.61
C LEU A 244 -10.87 6.42 27.78
N ALA A 245 -11.31 7.04 26.68
CA ALA A 245 -12.20 8.20 26.69
C ALA A 245 -13.51 7.90 27.44
N GLY A 246 -14.14 6.74 27.17
CA GLY A 246 -15.36 6.30 27.83
C GLY A 246 -15.21 5.97 29.32
N ALA A 247 -13.99 5.67 29.79
CA ALA A 247 -13.68 5.38 31.20
C ALA A 247 -13.41 6.65 32.05
N LEU A 248 -13.16 7.79 31.40
CA LEU A 248 -12.96 9.08 32.08
C LEU A 248 -14.30 9.71 32.45
N THR A 249 -14.85 9.28 33.57
CA THR A 249 -16.16 9.71 34.07
C THR A 249 -16.06 10.35 35.47
N GLY A 250 -17.11 11.01 35.90
CA GLY A 250 -17.20 11.60 37.24
C GLY A 250 -16.26 12.81 37.41
N ALA A 251 -15.20 12.67 38.20
CA ALA A 251 -14.23 13.77 38.43
C ALA A 251 -13.32 14.02 37.23
N TYR A 252 -13.26 13.08 36.28
CA TYR A 252 -12.41 13.17 35.08
C TYR A 252 -13.25 13.43 33.82
N GLN A 253 -14.57 13.61 33.94
CA GLN A 253 -15.42 14.05 32.86
C GLN A 253 -14.96 15.46 32.41
N ASP A 254 -14.84 15.63 31.11
CA ASP A 254 -14.44 16.90 30.46
C ASP A 254 -13.04 17.41 30.91
N LYS A 255 -12.13 16.49 31.27
CA LYS A 255 -10.74 16.84 31.70
C LYS A 255 -9.68 16.52 30.65
N LEU A 256 -9.99 15.69 29.71
CA LEU A 256 -9.14 15.36 28.57
C LEU A 256 -9.81 15.89 27.31
N ASP A 257 -9.12 16.72 26.56
CA ASP A 257 -9.65 17.39 25.38
C ASP A 257 -9.46 16.55 24.11
N VAL A 258 -8.26 15.93 23.95
CA VAL A 258 -7.88 15.21 22.74
C VAL A 258 -7.10 13.95 23.07
N ILE A 259 -7.35 12.89 22.30
CA ILE A 259 -6.48 11.73 22.15
C ILE A 259 -5.95 11.72 20.71
N ILE A 260 -4.64 11.81 20.55
CA ILE A 260 -3.92 11.57 19.29
C ILE A 260 -3.39 10.15 19.39
N ASP A 261 -3.87 9.25 18.54
CA ASP A 261 -3.63 7.80 18.66
C ASP A 261 -2.86 7.21 17.47
N GLY A 262 -2.43 5.95 17.60
CA GLY A 262 -1.75 5.13 16.62
C GLY A 262 -2.11 3.65 16.77
N HIS A 263 -1.22 2.75 16.33
CA HIS A 263 -1.24 1.30 16.50
C HIS A 263 -2.20 0.52 15.57
N SER A 264 -3.45 0.92 15.45
CA SER A 264 -4.44 0.20 14.62
C SER A 264 -4.40 0.53 13.14
N HIS A 265 -3.57 1.50 12.73
CA HIS A 265 -3.46 1.97 11.35
C HIS A 265 -4.79 2.46 10.74
N THR A 266 -5.72 2.91 11.55
CA THR A 266 -7.04 3.38 11.13
C THR A 266 -7.04 4.88 10.87
N LEU A 267 -7.90 5.33 9.96
CA LEU A 267 -8.20 6.75 9.81
C LEU A 267 -9.33 7.11 10.77
N GLU A 268 -9.04 7.92 11.77
CA GLU A 268 -10.01 8.28 12.78
C GLU A 268 -10.06 9.79 13.00
N ASN A 269 -11.27 10.32 13.09
CA ASN A 269 -11.57 11.67 13.50
C ASN A 269 -12.99 11.64 14.08
N THR A 270 -13.08 11.30 15.36
CA THR A 270 -14.34 11.03 16.05
C THR A 270 -14.32 11.62 17.45
N GLU A 271 -15.45 11.58 18.13
CA GLU A 271 -15.59 12.02 19.50
C GLU A 271 -16.22 10.91 20.36
N GLU A 272 -15.66 10.67 21.52
CA GLU A 272 -16.21 9.76 22.52
C GLU A 272 -16.16 10.44 23.89
N ASN A 273 -17.31 10.51 24.54
CA ASN A 273 -17.47 11.10 25.88
C ASN A 273 -16.92 12.55 26.03
N GLY A 274 -17.02 13.36 24.97
CA GLY A 274 -16.50 14.73 24.94
C GLY A 274 -15.01 14.84 24.58
N VAL A 275 -14.32 13.74 24.33
CA VAL A 275 -12.91 13.71 23.93
C VAL A 275 -12.80 13.52 22.41
N LEU A 276 -12.09 14.40 21.73
CA LEU A 276 -11.74 14.25 20.33
C LEU A 276 -10.69 13.13 20.19
N ILE A 277 -10.92 12.15 19.31
CA ILE A 277 -9.98 11.06 19.00
C ILE A 277 -9.58 11.15 17.54
N VAL A 278 -8.29 11.22 17.26
CA VAL A 278 -7.73 11.36 15.92
C VAL A 278 -6.60 10.36 15.67
N GLN A 279 -6.56 9.79 14.44
CA GLN A 279 -5.50 8.89 13.97
C GLN A 279 -5.37 9.04 12.44
N THR A 280 -4.14 9.00 11.89
CA THR A 280 -3.85 9.30 10.48
C THR A 280 -3.63 8.07 9.59
N GLY A 281 -4.04 6.89 10.04
CA GLY A 281 -3.73 5.65 9.32
C GLY A 281 -2.29 5.22 9.52
N THR A 282 -1.59 4.87 8.46
CA THR A 282 -0.19 4.44 8.50
C THR A 282 0.60 4.99 7.31
N GLY A 283 1.93 4.97 7.41
CA GLY A 283 2.84 5.35 6.30
C GLY A 283 2.73 6.81 5.90
N LEU A 284 2.26 7.66 6.80
CA LEU A 284 2.08 9.10 6.57
C LEU A 284 1.25 9.39 5.30
N THR A 285 0.23 8.57 5.02
CA THR A 285 -0.68 8.79 3.88
C THR A 285 -1.58 9.99 4.09
N GLN A 286 -1.76 10.40 5.34
CA GLN A 286 -2.42 11.65 5.74
C GLN A 286 -1.64 12.31 6.87
N LEU A 287 -1.73 13.63 6.97
CA LEU A 287 -1.25 14.42 8.09
C LEU A 287 -2.45 14.85 8.93
N GLY A 288 -2.40 14.59 10.21
CA GLY A 288 -3.44 15.06 11.13
C GLY A 288 -3.26 16.51 11.51
N LYS A 289 -4.38 17.20 11.76
CA LYS A 289 -4.41 18.56 12.27
C LYS A 289 -5.52 18.68 13.30
N VAL A 290 -5.17 19.01 14.52
CA VAL A 290 -6.09 19.37 15.60
C VAL A 290 -6.02 20.88 15.81
N THR A 291 -7.16 21.54 15.91
CA THR A 291 -7.26 22.96 16.27
C THR A 291 -7.93 23.05 17.62
N LEU A 292 -7.24 23.58 18.60
CA LEU A 292 -7.77 23.95 19.92
C LEU A 292 -8.14 25.44 19.88
N THR A 293 -9.39 25.76 20.14
CA THR A 293 -9.90 27.14 20.19
C THR A 293 -10.24 27.47 21.63
N PHE A 294 -9.66 28.54 22.15
CA PHE A 294 -9.84 28.98 23.53
C PHE A 294 -10.77 30.20 23.59
N ASP A 295 -11.75 30.14 24.46
CA ASP A 295 -12.61 31.27 24.83
C ASP A 295 -12.38 31.61 26.32
N GLU A 296 -12.42 32.89 26.68
CA GLU A 296 -12.15 33.31 28.07
C GLU A 296 -13.11 32.73 29.12
N GLU A 297 -14.27 32.22 28.72
CA GLU A 297 -15.33 31.76 29.64
C GLU A 297 -15.72 30.27 29.47
N GLU A 298 -15.13 29.54 28.50
CA GLU A 298 -15.49 28.14 28.18
C GLU A 298 -14.26 27.21 28.17
N GLU A 299 -14.46 25.89 28.34
CA GLU A 299 -13.44 24.86 28.09
C GLU A 299 -12.99 24.90 26.63
N PRO A 300 -11.76 24.51 26.29
CA PRO A 300 -11.27 24.57 24.91
C PRO A 300 -12.07 23.70 23.97
N GLU A 301 -12.42 24.21 22.79
CA GLU A 301 -13.07 23.44 21.74
C GLU A 301 -12.00 22.81 20.84
N ALA A 302 -12.06 21.48 20.68
CA ALA A 302 -11.14 20.72 19.84
C ALA A 302 -11.81 20.30 18.52
N ALA A 303 -11.13 20.52 17.39
CA ALA A 303 -11.59 20.09 16.06
C ALA A 303 -10.45 19.40 15.31
N GLY A 304 -10.73 18.20 14.74
CA GLY A 304 -9.78 17.41 13.98
C GLY A 304 -9.99 17.51 12.46
N GLU A 305 -8.90 17.49 11.71
CA GLU A 305 -8.86 17.38 10.26
C GLU A 305 -7.80 16.35 9.85
N LEU A 306 -8.07 15.59 8.79
CA LEU A 306 -7.09 14.67 8.18
C LEU A 306 -6.78 15.22 6.78
N LEU A 307 -5.50 15.54 6.54
CA LEU A 307 -5.02 16.22 5.34
C LEU A 307 -4.34 15.21 4.43
N ASP A 308 -4.90 14.98 3.25
CA ASP A 308 -4.37 14.06 2.25
C ASP A 308 -3.41 14.74 1.25
N GLU A 309 -2.94 14.00 0.26
CA GLU A 309 -2.04 14.50 -0.78
C GLU A 309 -2.63 15.69 -1.55
N ALA A 310 -3.95 15.67 -1.80
CA ALA A 310 -4.62 16.74 -2.54
C ALA A 310 -4.72 18.04 -1.71
N ASP A 311 -4.98 17.92 -0.42
CA ASP A 311 -5.01 19.06 0.50
C ASP A 311 -3.61 19.72 0.60
N LEU A 312 -2.57 18.89 0.55
CA LEU A 312 -1.17 19.29 0.67
C LEU A 312 -0.47 19.56 -0.67
N ALA A 313 -1.18 19.53 -1.79
CA ALA A 313 -0.59 19.71 -3.12
C ALA A 313 0.10 21.07 -3.31
N SER A 314 -0.38 22.13 -2.63
CA SER A 314 0.21 23.47 -2.71
C SER A 314 1.34 23.71 -1.70
N VAL A 315 1.56 22.81 -0.76
CA VAL A 315 2.57 22.97 0.29
C VAL A 315 3.95 22.63 -0.27
N THR A 316 4.86 23.59 -0.23
CA THR A 316 6.26 23.38 -0.64
C THR A 316 7.00 22.59 0.46
N PRO A 317 7.62 21.45 0.13
CA PRO A 317 8.39 20.69 1.11
C PRO A 317 9.55 21.51 1.71
N ASP A 318 9.80 21.33 3.00
CA ASP A 318 10.94 21.99 3.67
C ASP A 318 12.27 21.50 3.07
N ALA A 319 13.09 22.45 2.62
CA ALA A 319 14.34 22.15 1.96
C ALA A 319 15.38 21.50 2.89
N GLY A 320 15.35 21.82 4.20
CA GLY A 320 16.26 21.24 5.18
C GLY A 320 15.95 19.76 5.43
N VAL A 321 14.67 19.43 5.60
CA VAL A 321 14.20 18.04 5.76
C VAL A 321 14.48 17.23 4.49
N THR A 322 14.17 17.79 3.31
CA THR A 322 14.46 17.13 2.02
C THR A 322 15.95 16.85 1.85
N ALA A 323 16.81 17.79 2.21
CA ALA A 323 18.27 17.59 2.15
C ALA A 323 18.73 16.51 3.14
N GLN A 324 18.13 16.44 4.34
CA GLN A 324 18.46 15.42 5.34
C GLN A 324 18.07 14.03 4.86
N ILE A 325 16.91 13.86 4.23
CA ILE A 325 16.49 12.59 3.60
C ILE A 325 17.54 12.16 2.57
N ALA A 326 17.94 13.06 1.66
CA ALA A 326 18.94 12.76 0.63
C ALA A 326 20.32 12.40 1.20
N GLU A 327 20.75 13.04 2.31
CA GLU A 327 21.98 12.71 3.00
C GLU A 327 21.93 11.32 3.61
N ILE A 328 20.82 10.96 4.28
CA ILE A 328 20.62 9.61 4.85
C ILE A 328 20.66 8.55 3.74
N GLN A 329 19.93 8.75 2.64
CA GLN A 329 19.93 7.84 1.50
C GLN A 329 21.33 7.63 0.93
N SER A 330 22.12 8.71 0.78
CA SER A 330 23.50 8.64 0.31
C SER A 330 24.43 7.84 1.24
N VAL A 331 24.25 7.96 2.56
CA VAL A 331 24.99 7.16 3.53
C VAL A 331 24.55 5.70 3.49
N GLN A 332 23.28 5.44 3.30
CA GLN A 332 22.71 4.09 3.23
C GLN A 332 23.14 3.30 1.98
N GLU A 333 23.52 3.98 0.89
CA GLU A 333 24.04 3.32 -0.31
C GLU A 333 25.18 2.34 0.00
N ALA A 334 26.02 2.66 0.96
CA ALA A 334 27.10 1.75 1.43
C ALA A 334 26.54 0.53 2.17
N LEU A 335 25.46 0.69 2.94
CA LEU A 335 24.80 -0.39 3.68
C LEU A 335 24.05 -1.34 2.73
N LEU A 336 23.47 -0.81 1.65
CA LEU A 336 22.80 -1.64 0.64
C LEU A 336 23.76 -2.64 -0.03
N ASN A 337 25.04 -2.30 -0.14
CA ASN A 337 26.09 -3.17 -0.65
C ASN A 337 26.65 -4.13 0.41
N GLU A 338 26.19 -4.07 1.67
CA GLU A 338 26.64 -4.98 2.72
C GLU A 338 26.18 -6.40 2.41
N LYS A 339 27.13 -7.33 2.50
CA LYS A 339 26.86 -8.74 2.28
C LYS A 339 26.14 -9.34 3.48
N VAL A 340 24.97 -9.91 3.23
CA VAL A 340 24.16 -10.64 4.22
C VAL A 340 24.50 -12.13 4.24
N ALA A 341 24.56 -12.75 3.05
CA ALA A 341 24.82 -14.17 2.88
C ALA A 341 25.43 -14.44 1.48
N ARG A 342 25.42 -15.69 1.05
CA ARG A 342 25.78 -16.10 -0.31
C ARG A 342 24.86 -17.22 -0.77
N THR A 343 24.51 -17.24 -2.03
CA THR A 343 23.79 -18.37 -2.65
C THR A 343 24.60 -18.98 -3.79
N ASP A 344 24.57 -20.30 -3.92
CA ASP A 344 25.17 -21.03 -5.02
C ASP A 344 24.15 -21.38 -6.13
N THR A 345 22.90 -20.99 -5.95
CA THR A 345 21.82 -21.10 -6.95
C THR A 345 21.07 -19.77 -7.06
N VAL A 346 20.35 -19.58 -8.16
CA VAL A 346 19.40 -18.44 -8.25
C VAL A 346 18.22 -18.73 -7.34
N LEU A 347 17.84 -17.74 -6.53
CA LEU A 347 16.62 -17.81 -5.73
C LEU A 347 15.54 -17.03 -6.47
N TRP A 348 14.62 -17.78 -7.06
CA TRP A 348 13.60 -17.28 -7.95
C TRP A 348 12.42 -16.66 -7.19
N GLY A 349 12.03 -15.46 -7.59
CA GLY A 349 10.88 -14.68 -7.12
C GLY A 349 10.61 -13.55 -8.10
N GLY A 350 9.67 -12.68 -7.82
CA GLY A 350 9.37 -11.57 -8.71
C GLY A 350 8.85 -11.98 -10.08
N THR A 351 9.21 -11.21 -11.11
CA THR A 351 8.75 -11.42 -12.49
C THR A 351 9.90 -11.90 -13.38
N ILE A 352 9.69 -13.00 -14.09
CA ILE A 352 10.62 -13.54 -15.07
C ILE A 352 9.87 -13.67 -16.39
N ASN A 353 10.36 -13.02 -17.44
CA ASN A 353 9.72 -13.04 -18.76
C ASN A 353 8.23 -12.73 -18.72
N ASN A 354 7.86 -11.62 -18.07
CA ASN A 354 6.48 -11.18 -17.87
C ASN A 354 5.58 -12.13 -17.05
N ILE A 355 6.15 -13.17 -16.42
CA ILE A 355 5.44 -14.04 -15.49
C ILE A 355 5.86 -13.69 -14.08
N ALA A 356 4.91 -13.29 -13.26
CA ALA A 356 5.12 -13.10 -11.83
C ALA A 356 5.14 -14.47 -11.14
N GLU A 357 6.31 -15.13 -11.14
CA GLU A 357 6.51 -16.50 -10.72
C GLU A 357 5.88 -16.85 -9.39
N ALA A 358 6.24 -16.11 -8.35
CA ALA A 358 5.73 -16.36 -7.00
C ALA A 358 4.22 -16.15 -6.84
N ARG A 359 3.56 -15.53 -7.83
CA ARG A 359 2.10 -15.35 -7.85
C ARG A 359 1.35 -16.50 -8.53
N VAL A 360 2.08 -17.45 -9.10
CA VAL A 360 1.51 -18.54 -9.89
C VAL A 360 1.99 -19.89 -9.39
N TYR A 361 3.27 -19.98 -9.00
CA TYR A 361 3.95 -21.24 -8.65
C TYR A 361 4.70 -21.13 -7.33
N GLU A 362 5.03 -22.30 -6.77
CA GLU A 362 6.03 -22.40 -5.69
C GLU A 362 7.40 -21.96 -6.19
N THR A 363 8.08 -21.12 -5.42
CA THR A 363 9.42 -20.64 -5.74
C THR A 363 10.38 -20.88 -4.59
N ASN A 364 11.64 -21.13 -4.91
CA ASN A 364 12.65 -21.38 -3.87
C ASN A 364 12.97 -20.14 -3.01
N LEU A 365 12.79 -18.92 -3.52
CA LEU A 365 12.84 -17.70 -2.70
C LEU A 365 11.63 -17.61 -1.77
N GLY A 366 10.46 -18.02 -2.26
CA GLY A 366 9.26 -18.11 -1.45
C GLY A 366 9.41 -19.10 -0.30
N ASP A 367 9.97 -20.27 -0.59
CA ASP A 367 10.26 -21.29 0.42
C ASP A 367 11.24 -20.79 1.48
N LEU A 368 12.35 -20.15 1.06
CA LEU A 368 13.32 -19.54 1.95
C LEU A 368 12.69 -18.48 2.84
N THR A 369 11.86 -17.61 2.25
CA THR A 369 11.18 -16.53 2.98
C THR A 369 10.20 -17.10 4.02
N ALA A 370 9.37 -18.06 3.62
CA ALA A 370 8.45 -18.72 4.54
C ALA A 370 9.18 -19.47 5.68
N ASP A 371 10.34 -20.07 5.41
CA ASP A 371 11.19 -20.68 6.45
C ASP A 371 11.76 -19.64 7.41
N ALA A 372 12.16 -18.48 6.91
CA ALA A 372 12.62 -17.37 7.74
C ALA A 372 11.53 -16.86 8.68
N PHE A 373 10.28 -16.78 8.18
CA PHE A 373 9.12 -16.40 8.99
C PHE A 373 8.87 -17.42 10.10
N VAL A 374 8.84 -18.72 9.76
CA VAL A 374 8.71 -19.81 10.76
C VAL A 374 9.82 -19.74 11.80
N HIS A 375 11.07 -19.58 11.38
CA HIS A 375 12.22 -19.48 12.28
C HIS A 375 12.05 -18.34 13.27
N THR A 376 11.64 -17.17 12.79
CA THR A 376 11.43 -15.98 13.63
C THR A 376 10.27 -16.18 14.60
N ALA A 377 9.14 -16.75 14.12
CA ALA A 377 7.98 -17.04 14.96
C ALA A 377 8.29 -18.10 16.04
N GLN A 378 9.03 -19.16 15.69
CA GLN A 378 9.44 -20.20 16.66
C GLN A 378 10.32 -19.61 17.77
N ASP A 379 11.34 -18.82 17.41
CA ASP A 379 12.20 -18.15 18.37
C ASP A 379 11.41 -17.25 19.34
N TYR A 380 10.44 -16.49 18.81
CA TYR A 380 9.55 -15.67 19.61
C TYR A 380 8.66 -16.52 20.55
N LEU A 381 7.98 -17.52 20.01
CA LEU A 381 7.04 -18.34 20.79
C LEU A 381 7.74 -19.16 21.88
N GLU A 382 9.00 -19.59 21.65
CA GLU A 382 9.82 -20.23 22.66
C GLU A 382 10.18 -19.28 23.80
N LYS A 383 10.64 -18.06 23.46
CA LYS A 383 11.04 -17.03 24.44
C LYS A 383 9.87 -16.52 25.26
N SER A 384 8.70 -16.35 24.64
CA SER A 384 7.47 -15.91 25.33
C SER A 384 6.77 -17.04 26.10
N GLY A 385 7.20 -18.30 25.89
CA GLY A 385 6.56 -19.49 26.48
C GLY A 385 5.25 -19.92 25.82
N GLN A 386 4.83 -19.23 24.75
CA GLN A 386 3.57 -19.51 24.02
C GLN A 386 3.67 -20.72 23.09
N VAL A 387 4.85 -21.26 22.84
CA VAL A 387 5.04 -22.43 21.97
C VAL A 387 4.21 -23.64 22.42
N THR A 388 3.91 -23.76 23.72
CA THR A 388 3.09 -24.85 24.27
C THR A 388 1.59 -24.71 24.00
N GLU A 389 1.14 -23.59 23.49
CA GLU A 389 -0.25 -23.31 23.18
C GLU A 389 -0.69 -23.77 21.78
N VAL A 390 0.27 -24.22 20.97
CA VAL A 390 0.04 -24.63 19.59
C VAL A 390 0.67 -25.98 19.29
N SER A 391 0.09 -26.70 18.35
CA SER A 391 0.60 -28.01 17.90
C SER A 391 1.65 -27.85 16.80
N TYR A 392 1.55 -26.80 16.01
CA TYR A 392 2.41 -26.54 14.86
C TYR A 392 2.67 -25.04 14.69
N VAL A 393 3.79 -24.70 14.07
CA VAL A 393 4.11 -23.36 13.61
C VAL A 393 4.30 -23.41 12.10
N PHE A 394 3.45 -22.71 11.36
CA PHE A 394 3.46 -22.68 9.90
C PHE A 394 3.71 -21.25 9.39
N GLY A 395 4.43 -21.15 8.30
CA GLY A 395 4.71 -19.88 7.62
C GLY A 395 3.99 -19.79 6.28
N ALA A 396 3.62 -18.57 5.95
CA ALA A 396 3.09 -18.24 4.64
C ALA A 396 3.55 -16.83 4.22
N VAL A 397 3.96 -16.67 2.97
CA VAL A 397 4.21 -15.37 2.38
C VAL A 397 3.50 -15.29 1.04
N ASN A 398 2.84 -14.18 0.78
CA ASN A 398 2.14 -13.97 -0.47
C ASN A 398 3.11 -13.68 -1.62
N GLY A 399 2.86 -14.27 -2.77
CA GLY A 399 3.70 -14.09 -3.96
C GLY A 399 3.77 -12.64 -4.44
N GLY A 400 2.76 -11.82 -4.12
CA GLY A 400 2.77 -10.38 -4.36
C GLY A 400 3.82 -9.61 -3.55
N GLY A 401 4.22 -10.14 -2.39
CA GLY A 401 5.25 -9.57 -1.54
C GLY A 401 6.69 -9.79 -2.05
N LEU A 402 6.89 -10.80 -2.91
CA LEU A 402 8.21 -11.15 -3.45
C LEU A 402 8.43 -10.44 -4.79
N ARG A 403 9.16 -9.33 -4.80
CA ARG A 403 9.23 -8.41 -5.96
C ARG A 403 10.40 -8.67 -6.90
N ALA A 404 11.43 -9.39 -6.48
CA ALA A 404 12.62 -9.67 -7.27
C ALA A 404 13.17 -11.07 -7.01
N SER A 405 14.05 -11.55 -7.89
CA SER A 405 14.86 -12.75 -7.69
C SER A 405 16.25 -12.37 -7.18
N ILE A 406 16.93 -13.28 -6.50
CA ILE A 406 18.33 -13.12 -6.10
C ILE A 406 19.23 -13.89 -7.07
N PRO A 407 20.18 -13.25 -7.76
CA PRO A 407 21.13 -13.94 -8.61
C PRO A 407 22.08 -14.79 -7.78
N LYS A 408 22.71 -15.76 -8.42
CA LYS A 408 23.80 -16.54 -7.80
C LYS A 408 24.96 -15.62 -7.45
N GLY A 409 25.46 -15.74 -6.23
CA GLY A 409 26.55 -14.91 -5.74
C GLY A 409 26.34 -14.45 -4.30
N ASP A 410 26.89 -13.30 -3.97
CA ASP A 410 26.67 -12.67 -2.68
C ASP A 410 25.25 -12.10 -2.62
N ILE A 411 24.57 -12.32 -1.53
CA ILE A 411 23.27 -11.71 -1.20
C ILE A 411 23.56 -10.45 -0.40
N THR A 412 23.09 -9.31 -0.86
CA THR A 412 23.29 -8.01 -0.23
C THR A 412 22.03 -7.51 0.46
N MET A 413 22.16 -6.47 1.30
CA MET A 413 21.00 -5.77 1.84
C MET A 413 20.14 -5.15 0.73
N GLY A 414 20.76 -4.65 -0.34
CA GLY A 414 20.06 -4.10 -1.51
C GLY A 414 19.18 -5.13 -2.20
N ASP A 415 19.62 -6.39 -2.29
CA ASP A 415 18.79 -7.48 -2.81
C ASP A 415 17.54 -7.67 -1.93
N LEU A 416 17.72 -7.70 -0.59
CA LEU A 416 16.60 -7.88 0.33
C LEU A 416 15.60 -6.70 0.26
N VAL A 417 16.10 -5.48 0.23
CA VAL A 417 15.26 -4.28 0.08
C VAL A 417 14.47 -4.31 -1.24
N THR A 418 15.07 -4.79 -2.32
CA THR A 418 14.40 -4.91 -3.62
C THR A 418 13.31 -5.98 -3.59
N ILE A 419 13.52 -7.07 -2.84
CA ILE A 419 12.52 -8.13 -2.70
C ILE A 419 11.34 -7.68 -1.81
N PHE A 420 11.65 -6.99 -0.70
CA PHE A 420 10.68 -6.56 0.32
C PHE A 420 10.61 -5.02 0.40
N PRO A 421 10.03 -4.35 -0.60
CA PRO A 421 9.97 -2.88 -0.59
C PRO A 421 8.86 -2.32 0.32
N PHE A 422 8.13 -3.18 1.00
CA PHE A 422 7.01 -2.79 1.87
C PHE A 422 7.44 -2.79 3.34
N SER A 423 6.75 -1.99 4.15
CA SER A 423 6.96 -1.92 5.60
C SER A 423 6.17 -2.96 6.38
N ASN A 424 5.94 -4.14 5.80
CA ASN A 424 5.20 -5.20 6.48
C ASN A 424 5.94 -5.73 7.70
N THR A 425 5.19 -5.92 8.77
CA THR A 425 5.62 -6.68 9.94
C THR A 425 5.24 -8.15 9.83
N LEU A 426 5.71 -9.00 10.71
CA LEU A 426 5.29 -10.38 10.84
C LEU A 426 4.26 -10.52 11.95
N MET A 427 3.09 -10.98 11.59
CA MET A 427 2.01 -11.28 12.53
C MET A 427 1.83 -12.79 12.70
N VAL A 428 1.57 -13.22 13.93
CA VAL A 428 1.24 -14.61 14.26
C VAL A 428 -0.20 -14.68 14.75
N LYS A 429 -1.01 -15.51 14.11
CA LYS A 429 -2.40 -15.75 14.54
C LYS A 429 -2.67 -17.24 14.70
N LYS A 430 -3.58 -17.59 15.62
CA LYS A 430 -3.99 -18.99 15.80
C LYS A 430 -5.03 -19.36 14.75
N VAL A 431 -4.77 -20.42 14.00
CA VAL A 431 -5.70 -21.00 13.04
C VAL A 431 -5.92 -22.47 13.33
N THR A 432 -7.04 -23.00 12.89
CA THR A 432 -7.33 -24.45 12.92
C THR A 432 -7.09 -25.06 11.53
N PRO A 433 -6.90 -26.38 11.39
CA PRO A 433 -6.85 -27.02 10.09
C PRO A 433 -8.05 -26.67 9.20
N ALA A 434 -9.26 -26.61 9.75
CA ALA A 434 -10.46 -26.22 9.00
C ALA A 434 -10.35 -24.82 8.41
N LEU A 435 -9.78 -23.86 9.13
CA LEU A 435 -9.55 -22.51 8.64
C LEU A 435 -8.37 -22.45 7.66
N LEU A 436 -7.30 -23.21 7.93
CA LEU A 436 -6.14 -23.28 7.03
C LEU A 436 -6.54 -23.78 5.63
N TYR A 437 -7.47 -24.74 5.54
CA TYR A 437 -8.04 -25.13 4.25
C TYR A 437 -8.71 -23.95 3.53
N GLN A 438 -9.43 -23.07 4.21
CA GLN A 438 -10.05 -21.88 3.60
C GLN A 438 -8.99 -20.87 3.14
N VAL A 439 -7.96 -20.66 3.96
CA VAL A 439 -6.80 -19.82 3.61
C VAL A 439 -6.13 -20.31 2.31
N LEU A 440 -5.89 -21.62 2.20
CA LEU A 440 -5.27 -22.19 1.01
C LEU A 440 -6.20 -22.24 -0.20
N GLU A 441 -7.51 -22.41 -0.01
CA GLU A 441 -8.50 -22.27 -1.09
C GLU A 441 -8.46 -20.86 -1.70
N ASN A 442 -8.31 -19.81 -0.88
CA ASN A 442 -8.13 -18.45 -1.37
C ASN A 442 -6.80 -18.32 -2.14
N SER A 443 -5.70 -18.86 -1.58
CA SER A 443 -4.39 -18.85 -2.25
C SER A 443 -4.44 -19.37 -3.68
N VAL A 444 -5.17 -20.46 -3.93
CA VAL A 444 -5.28 -21.10 -5.25
C VAL A 444 -6.55 -20.73 -6.02
N SER A 445 -7.26 -19.69 -5.59
CA SER A 445 -8.55 -19.30 -6.18
C SER A 445 -8.44 -18.98 -7.68
N ALA A 446 -7.40 -18.25 -8.07
CA ALA A 446 -7.14 -17.84 -9.45
C ALA A 446 -6.60 -18.94 -10.36
N GLN A 447 -6.23 -20.11 -9.82
CA GLN A 447 -5.70 -21.22 -10.62
C GLN A 447 -6.83 -21.94 -11.37
N THR A 448 -6.81 -21.92 -12.71
CA THR A 448 -7.93 -22.39 -13.53
C THR A 448 -7.78 -23.83 -14.05
N GLY A 449 -6.61 -24.40 -13.97
CA GLY A 449 -6.32 -25.77 -14.46
C GLY A 449 -6.34 -25.91 -15.98
N GLN A 450 -6.29 -24.82 -16.72
CA GLN A 450 -6.04 -24.87 -18.15
C GLN A 450 -4.62 -25.33 -18.40
N SER A 451 -4.43 -26.21 -19.35
CA SER A 451 -3.10 -26.70 -19.72
C SER A 451 -2.70 -26.11 -21.08
N GLY A 452 -1.52 -25.50 -21.13
CA GLY A 452 -0.89 -25.13 -22.37
C GLY A 452 -0.51 -26.33 -23.25
N GLU A 453 -0.02 -26.09 -24.44
CA GLU A 453 0.31 -27.16 -25.44
C GLU A 453 1.35 -28.16 -24.90
N ASN A 454 2.17 -27.79 -23.95
CA ASN A 454 3.19 -28.63 -23.32
C ASN A 454 2.72 -29.35 -22.05
N GLY A 455 1.44 -29.24 -21.69
CA GLY A 455 0.87 -29.85 -20.50
C GLY A 455 1.16 -29.13 -19.17
N MET A 456 1.83 -27.97 -19.22
CA MET A 456 1.94 -27.08 -18.07
C MET A 456 0.62 -26.39 -17.79
N LEU A 457 0.32 -26.18 -16.53
CA LEU A 457 -0.85 -25.40 -16.14
C LEU A 457 -0.59 -23.91 -16.40
N GLU A 458 -1.51 -23.28 -17.09
CA GLU A 458 -1.56 -21.83 -17.20
C GLU A 458 -2.20 -21.30 -15.92
N GLY A 459 -1.36 -20.74 -15.03
CA GLY A 459 -1.84 -20.10 -13.83
C GLY A 459 -2.13 -18.62 -14.08
N SER A 460 -3.20 -18.11 -13.51
CA SER A 460 -3.40 -16.65 -13.42
C SER A 460 -2.59 -16.09 -12.27
N ALA A 461 -1.87 -15.00 -12.51
CA ALA A 461 -1.10 -14.34 -11.47
C ALA A 461 -2.03 -13.75 -10.39
N PHE A 462 -1.87 -14.21 -9.17
CA PHE A 462 -2.62 -13.73 -8.02
C PHE A 462 -1.67 -13.31 -6.90
N GLY A 463 -1.72 -12.05 -6.50
CA GLY A 463 -0.85 -11.51 -5.45
C GLY A 463 -0.92 -12.27 -4.13
N GLY A 464 -2.06 -12.88 -3.84
CA GLY A 464 -2.32 -13.69 -2.66
C GLY A 464 -1.92 -15.18 -2.76
N TYR A 465 -1.32 -15.65 -3.88
CA TYR A 465 -0.79 -17.02 -3.94
C TYR A 465 0.30 -17.21 -2.88
N LEU A 466 0.13 -18.15 -1.97
CA LEU A 466 1.00 -18.32 -0.82
C LEU A 466 2.17 -19.27 -1.11
N GLN A 467 3.35 -18.84 -0.73
CA GLN A 467 4.54 -19.65 -0.55
C GLN A 467 4.55 -20.08 0.92
N ILE A 468 4.88 -21.33 1.23
CA ILE A 468 4.57 -21.92 2.54
C ILE A 468 5.77 -22.58 3.20
N SER A 469 5.70 -22.71 4.54
CA SER A 469 6.66 -23.47 5.36
C SER A 469 5.98 -24.21 6.51
N GLY A 470 6.57 -25.34 6.89
CA GLY A 470 6.14 -26.20 8.01
C GLY A 470 5.12 -27.26 7.60
N PHE A 471 4.59 -27.22 6.39
CA PHE A 471 3.64 -28.19 5.86
C PHE A 471 3.75 -28.30 4.34
N GLU A 472 3.07 -29.29 3.77
CA GLU A 472 2.85 -29.45 2.33
C GLU A 472 1.35 -29.46 2.06
N PHE A 473 0.94 -28.97 0.90
CA PHE A 473 -0.45 -29.16 0.45
C PHE A 473 -0.56 -29.55 -1.02
N SER A 474 -1.65 -30.21 -1.35
CA SER A 474 -1.99 -30.56 -2.73
C SER A 474 -3.29 -29.88 -3.13
N TYR A 475 -3.37 -29.44 -4.36
CA TYR A 475 -4.62 -28.87 -4.91
C TYR A 475 -4.88 -29.34 -6.33
N ASP A 476 -6.17 -29.42 -6.70
CA ASP A 476 -6.64 -29.67 -8.07
C ASP A 476 -7.22 -28.35 -8.60
N PRO A 477 -6.53 -27.66 -9.52
CA PRO A 477 -6.98 -26.38 -10.06
C PRO A 477 -8.29 -26.51 -10.89
N THR A 478 -8.64 -27.73 -11.32
CA THR A 478 -9.88 -28.00 -12.09
C THR A 478 -11.10 -28.19 -11.19
N ALA A 479 -10.91 -28.35 -9.89
CA ALA A 479 -12.00 -28.52 -8.94
C ALA A 479 -12.80 -27.21 -8.76
N ALA A 480 -14.02 -27.35 -8.25
CA ALA A 480 -14.86 -26.20 -7.96
C ALA A 480 -14.26 -25.31 -6.86
N PRO A 481 -14.52 -23.99 -6.88
CA PRO A 481 -14.08 -23.08 -5.82
C PRO A 481 -14.46 -23.60 -4.43
N GLY A 482 -13.54 -23.51 -3.48
CA GLY A 482 -13.69 -24.06 -2.12
C GLY A 482 -13.46 -25.58 -2.00
N GLN A 483 -13.08 -26.24 -3.10
CA GLN A 483 -12.78 -27.68 -3.15
C GLN A 483 -11.48 -28.00 -3.91
N LYS A 484 -10.68 -26.97 -4.20
CA LYS A 484 -9.41 -27.14 -4.91
C LYS A 484 -8.35 -27.80 -4.03
N VAL A 485 -8.22 -27.40 -2.78
CA VAL A 485 -7.23 -27.99 -1.86
C VAL A 485 -7.66 -29.41 -1.49
N THR A 486 -6.87 -30.40 -1.86
CA THR A 486 -7.21 -31.82 -1.69
C THR A 486 -6.64 -32.42 -0.42
N SER A 487 -5.46 -31.98 0.03
CA SER A 487 -4.84 -32.43 1.28
C SER A 487 -3.87 -31.41 1.83
N ILE A 488 -3.73 -31.38 3.16
CA ILE A 488 -2.67 -30.69 3.88
C ILE A 488 -1.93 -31.73 4.71
N ARG A 489 -0.61 -31.77 4.57
CA ARG A 489 0.21 -32.79 5.24
C ARG A 489 1.34 -32.14 6.02
N VAL A 490 1.60 -32.63 7.22
CA VAL A 490 2.71 -32.19 8.05
C VAL A 490 3.78 -33.30 8.02
N PRO A 491 5.05 -32.98 7.73
CA PRO A 491 6.14 -33.95 7.84
C PRO A 491 6.20 -34.58 9.24
N GLY A 492 6.32 -35.88 9.30
CA GLY A 492 6.47 -36.62 10.54
C GLY A 492 7.95 -36.74 10.98
N GLU A 493 8.18 -37.27 12.19
CA GLU A 493 9.54 -37.42 12.74
C GLU A 493 10.44 -38.34 11.89
N ALA A 494 9.88 -39.34 11.23
CA ALA A 494 10.63 -40.23 10.35
C ALA A 494 10.55 -39.72 8.90
N VAL A 495 11.71 -39.74 8.22
CA VAL A 495 11.80 -39.33 6.80
C VAL A 495 10.76 -40.07 5.95
N GLY A 496 9.97 -39.30 5.20
CA GLY A 496 8.91 -39.80 4.33
C GLY A 496 7.59 -40.20 5.03
N THR A 497 7.46 -39.91 6.33
CA THR A 497 6.18 -40.02 7.03
C THR A 497 5.48 -38.68 7.09
N TYR A 498 4.15 -38.70 7.02
CA TYR A 498 3.32 -37.51 7.05
C TYR A 498 2.10 -37.74 7.93
N THR A 499 1.65 -36.66 8.57
CA THR A 499 0.34 -36.60 9.23
C THR A 499 -0.56 -35.72 8.38
N GLU A 500 -1.70 -36.23 7.94
CA GLU A 500 -2.70 -35.45 7.21
C GLU A 500 -3.57 -34.68 8.20
N LEU A 501 -3.75 -33.38 7.96
CA LEU A 501 -4.65 -32.53 8.71
C LEU A 501 -6.06 -32.65 8.15
N SER A 502 -7.04 -32.88 9.02
CA SER A 502 -8.44 -33.00 8.57
C SER A 502 -9.04 -31.64 8.26
N ARG A 503 -9.77 -31.53 7.16
CA ARG A 503 -10.56 -30.35 6.79
C ARG A 503 -11.63 -29.99 7.85
N ASP A 504 -12.09 -30.95 8.64
CA ASP A 504 -13.12 -30.75 9.66
C ASP A 504 -12.53 -30.52 11.06
N ASP A 505 -11.20 -30.50 11.22
CA ASP A 505 -10.56 -30.31 12.50
C ASP A 505 -10.59 -28.83 12.90
N VAL A 506 -11.36 -28.52 13.95
CA VAL A 506 -11.51 -27.20 14.55
C VAL A 506 -10.84 -27.10 15.94
N GLU A 507 -10.17 -28.14 16.39
CA GLU A 507 -9.61 -28.25 17.75
C GLU A 507 -8.08 -28.01 17.75
N THR A 508 -7.38 -28.56 16.76
CA THR A 508 -5.92 -28.40 16.65
C THR A 508 -5.56 -26.95 16.42
N GLN A 509 -4.66 -26.43 17.25
CA GLN A 509 -4.20 -25.04 17.15
C GLN A 509 -2.89 -24.97 16.41
N ILE A 510 -2.82 -24.11 15.42
CA ILE A 510 -1.65 -23.85 14.57
C ILE A 510 -1.31 -22.37 14.73
N ALA A 511 -0.07 -22.04 15.04
CA ALA A 511 0.44 -20.70 14.89
C ALA A 511 0.78 -20.47 13.41
N LEU A 512 0.01 -19.66 12.72
CA LEU A 512 0.29 -19.24 11.35
C LEU A 512 0.98 -17.88 11.40
N VAL A 513 2.21 -17.80 10.86
CA VAL A 513 2.92 -16.54 10.68
C VAL A 513 2.85 -16.10 9.22
N SER A 514 2.53 -14.84 9.00
CA SER A 514 2.60 -14.17 7.70
C SER A 514 2.84 -12.69 7.89
N ASN A 515 3.00 -11.96 6.80
CA ASN A 515 3.14 -10.51 6.88
C ASN A 515 1.81 -9.82 7.27
N SER A 516 1.94 -8.61 7.81
CA SER A 516 0.79 -7.82 8.30
C SER A 516 -0.26 -7.57 7.21
N TYR A 517 0.14 -7.37 5.95
CA TYR A 517 -0.78 -7.18 4.84
C TYR A 517 -1.76 -8.37 4.68
N ILE A 518 -1.26 -9.60 4.68
CA ILE A 518 -2.11 -10.81 4.59
C ILE A 518 -2.93 -11.01 5.86
N MET A 519 -2.30 -10.81 7.02
CA MET A 519 -2.97 -11.03 8.31
C MET A 519 -4.07 -10.00 8.58
N SER A 520 -4.00 -8.82 7.97
CA SER A 520 -5.04 -7.79 8.03
C SER A 520 -6.11 -7.91 6.92
N GLY A 521 -6.07 -8.98 6.13
CA GLY A 521 -7.13 -9.28 5.14
C GLY A 521 -6.79 -8.91 3.70
N GLY A 522 -5.59 -8.43 3.42
CA GLY A 522 -5.10 -8.15 2.07
C GLY A 522 -5.22 -9.37 1.16
N ASN A 523 -5.39 -9.17 -0.14
CA ASN A 523 -5.63 -10.23 -1.13
C ASN A 523 -6.78 -11.18 -0.75
N GLU A 524 -7.89 -10.63 -0.27
CA GLU A 524 -9.11 -11.38 0.09
C GLU A 524 -8.96 -12.37 1.26
N TYR A 525 -7.94 -12.22 2.11
CA TYR A 525 -7.75 -13.02 3.33
C TYR A 525 -8.57 -12.51 4.53
N ALA A 526 -9.79 -11.98 4.30
CA ALA A 526 -10.67 -11.46 5.34
C ALA A 526 -10.91 -12.42 6.52
N MET A 527 -10.81 -13.74 6.28
CA MET A 527 -10.93 -14.75 7.32
C MET A 527 -9.79 -14.71 8.35
N LEU A 528 -8.66 -14.07 8.01
CA LEU A 528 -7.55 -13.87 8.93
C LEU A 528 -7.66 -12.54 9.68
N ALA A 529 -8.26 -11.51 9.08
CA ALA A 529 -8.36 -10.18 9.67
C ALA A 529 -9.06 -10.19 11.05
N GLU A 530 -10.14 -10.94 11.16
CA GLU A 530 -10.98 -11.02 12.38
C GLU A 530 -10.38 -11.88 13.50
N LEU A 531 -9.27 -12.59 13.24
CA LEU A 531 -8.66 -13.44 14.25
C LEU A 531 -7.86 -12.62 15.25
N PRO A 532 -7.90 -13.02 16.54
CA PRO A 532 -7.04 -12.42 17.55
C PRO A 532 -5.55 -12.53 17.16
N LEU A 533 -4.83 -11.46 17.35
CA LEU A 533 -3.38 -11.45 17.21
C LEU A 533 -2.77 -12.27 18.36
N MET A 534 -1.86 -13.16 18.05
CA MET A 534 -1.05 -13.89 19.04
C MET A 534 0.26 -13.17 19.31
N ALA A 535 0.87 -12.64 18.26
CA ALA A 535 2.09 -11.85 18.32
C ALA A 535 2.29 -11.03 17.04
N GLU A 536 2.95 -9.90 17.17
CA GLU A 536 3.57 -9.15 16.07
C GLU A 536 5.08 -9.07 16.34
N ILE A 537 5.92 -9.43 15.33
CA ILE A 537 7.32 -9.79 15.61
C ILE A 537 8.27 -9.23 14.56
N GLY A 538 8.54 -7.93 14.63
CA GLY A 538 9.50 -7.28 13.74
C GLY A 538 9.11 -7.26 12.26
N GLY A 539 9.99 -6.78 11.40
CA GLY A 539 9.76 -6.65 9.96
C GLY A 539 10.05 -7.92 9.17
N GLU A 540 9.37 -8.09 8.02
CA GLU A 540 9.60 -9.23 7.12
C GLU A 540 11.04 -9.26 6.55
N LEU A 541 11.59 -8.09 6.21
CA LEU A 541 12.97 -7.97 5.73
C LEU A 541 13.98 -8.41 6.79
N GLU A 542 13.84 -7.91 8.02
CA GLU A 542 14.72 -8.25 9.15
C GLU A 542 14.65 -9.72 9.50
N ALA A 543 13.49 -10.35 9.39
CA ALA A 543 13.33 -11.78 9.62
C ALA A 543 14.16 -12.60 8.63
N VAL A 544 14.08 -12.26 7.33
CA VAL A 544 14.88 -12.92 6.28
C VAL A 544 16.36 -12.63 6.46
N GLN A 545 16.74 -11.39 6.76
CA GLN A 545 18.12 -11.01 7.05
C GLN A 545 18.72 -11.85 8.21
N LYS A 546 18.01 -11.88 9.34
CA LYS A 546 18.45 -12.64 10.53
C LYS A 546 18.57 -14.14 10.24
N TYR A 547 17.60 -14.69 9.52
CA TYR A 547 17.62 -16.09 9.13
C TYR A 547 18.83 -16.43 8.25
N LEU A 548 19.10 -15.63 7.23
CA LEU A 548 20.25 -15.77 6.36
C LEU A 548 21.57 -15.65 7.14
N GLN A 549 21.69 -14.64 7.99
CA GLN A 549 22.90 -14.41 8.79
C GLN A 549 23.14 -15.51 9.84
N SER A 550 22.09 -16.05 10.45
CA SER A 550 22.23 -17.09 11.47
C SER A 550 22.46 -18.48 10.87
N THR A 551 21.71 -18.81 9.82
CA THR A 551 21.71 -20.17 9.25
C THR A 551 22.82 -20.35 8.22
N TYR A 552 23.13 -19.31 7.43
CA TYR A 552 24.07 -19.36 6.31
C TYR A 552 25.32 -18.51 6.50
N ALA A 553 25.69 -18.22 7.75
CA ALA A 553 26.87 -17.42 8.10
C ALA A 553 28.19 -17.98 7.52
N SER A 554 28.29 -19.28 7.37
CA SER A 554 29.52 -19.98 6.98
C SER A 554 29.39 -20.89 5.75
N MET A 555 28.20 -21.01 5.19
CA MET A 555 27.92 -21.84 4.04
C MET A 555 27.00 -21.08 3.07
N PRO A 556 27.03 -21.36 1.77
CA PRO A 556 26.06 -20.78 0.85
C PRO A 556 24.66 -21.36 1.07
N VAL A 557 23.65 -20.63 0.59
CA VAL A 557 22.29 -21.14 0.45
C VAL A 557 22.29 -22.09 -0.74
N ASP A 558 22.15 -23.40 -0.49
CA ASP A 558 22.20 -24.46 -1.52
C ASP A 558 21.10 -25.52 -1.34
N ASN A 559 20.27 -25.40 -0.30
CA ASN A 559 19.26 -26.37 0.10
C ASN A 559 17.83 -26.02 -0.37
N TYR A 560 17.68 -24.98 -1.19
CA TYR A 560 16.40 -24.59 -1.79
C TYR A 560 16.39 -24.95 -3.29
N PRO A 561 15.89 -26.14 -3.64
CA PRO A 561 15.80 -26.53 -5.04
C PRO A 561 14.79 -25.67 -5.77
N VAL A 562 15.01 -25.41 -7.05
CA VAL A 562 14.13 -24.59 -7.90
C VAL A 562 12.68 -25.08 -7.87
N GLN A 563 12.49 -26.39 -7.73
CA GLN A 563 11.19 -27.01 -7.48
C GLN A 563 11.18 -27.54 -6.05
N GLY A 564 10.61 -26.75 -5.13
CA GLY A 564 10.63 -27.06 -3.70
C GLY A 564 9.85 -28.32 -3.34
N GLY A 565 8.66 -28.48 -3.89
CA GLY A 565 7.81 -29.64 -3.67
C GLY A 565 6.98 -29.58 -2.38
N ARG A 566 6.69 -28.40 -1.90
CA ARG A 566 5.75 -28.15 -0.80
C ARG A 566 4.32 -28.01 -1.29
N ILE A 567 4.17 -27.52 -2.54
CA ILE A 567 2.88 -27.28 -3.20
C ILE A 567 2.74 -28.24 -4.36
N HIS A 568 1.78 -29.16 -4.27
CA HIS A 568 1.58 -30.23 -5.25
C HIS A 568 0.34 -29.94 -6.07
N ILE A 569 0.51 -29.86 -7.39
CA ILE A 569 -0.60 -29.66 -8.34
C ILE A 569 -1.07 -31.01 -8.83
N ALA A 570 -2.33 -31.35 -8.57
CA ALA A 570 -2.93 -32.60 -9.02
C ALA A 570 -3.17 -32.54 -10.55
N ASN A 571 -2.94 -33.69 -11.21
CA ASN A 571 -3.15 -33.84 -12.64
C ASN A 571 -2.24 -32.98 -13.54
N GLU A 572 -1.17 -32.42 -13.03
CA GLU A 572 -0.17 -31.78 -13.85
C GLU A 572 0.56 -32.85 -14.68
N ASN A 573 0.46 -32.76 -16.02
CA ASN A 573 1.10 -33.67 -16.96
C ASN A 573 2.28 -33.00 -17.70
N ALA A 574 2.89 -32.00 -17.12
CA ALA A 574 4.00 -31.31 -17.71
C ALA A 574 5.19 -32.25 -17.94
N PRO A 575 5.85 -32.16 -19.11
CA PRO A 575 7.04 -32.97 -19.36
C PRO A 575 8.18 -32.57 -18.43
N GLU A 576 9.05 -33.56 -18.10
CA GLU A 576 10.23 -33.36 -17.24
C GLU A 576 11.27 -32.42 -17.87
N THR A 577 11.23 -32.28 -19.21
CA THR A 577 12.19 -31.43 -19.93
C THR A 577 11.53 -30.71 -21.09
N TYR A 578 12.03 -29.49 -21.35
CA TYR A 578 11.58 -28.63 -22.42
C TYR A 578 12.68 -28.25 -23.38
N LYS A 579 12.28 -27.81 -24.59
CA LYS A 579 13.18 -27.13 -25.51
C LYS A 579 13.09 -25.62 -25.29
N ALA A 580 14.12 -25.10 -24.71
CA ALA A 580 14.31 -23.68 -24.57
C ALA A 580 15.00 -23.13 -25.83
N ARG A 581 14.51 -22.00 -26.37
CA ARG A 581 15.00 -21.40 -27.61
C ARG A 581 15.45 -19.95 -27.28
N ILE A 582 16.73 -19.68 -27.55
CA ILE A 582 17.39 -18.40 -27.23
C ILE A 582 17.85 -17.78 -28.52
N GLN A 583 17.39 -16.59 -28.83
CA GLN A 583 17.89 -15.86 -29.98
C GLN A 583 19.25 -15.25 -29.69
N ILE A 584 20.18 -15.48 -30.58
CA ILE A 584 21.53 -14.95 -30.52
C ILE A 584 21.66 -13.87 -31.61
N LEU A 585 22.04 -12.68 -31.21
CA LEU A 585 22.30 -11.58 -32.11
C LEU A 585 23.80 -11.27 -32.20
N ASP A 586 24.22 -10.69 -33.30
CA ASP A 586 25.56 -10.13 -33.45
C ASP A 586 25.65 -8.74 -32.81
N GLU A 587 26.81 -8.10 -32.84
CA GLU A 587 27.04 -6.76 -32.28
C GLU A 587 26.22 -5.65 -32.98
N GLN A 588 25.65 -5.93 -34.13
CA GLN A 588 24.82 -5.02 -34.89
C GLN A 588 23.34 -5.28 -34.69
N GLY A 589 22.97 -6.26 -33.84
CA GLY A 589 21.58 -6.63 -33.58
C GLY A 589 20.95 -7.56 -34.62
N ASN A 590 21.73 -8.15 -35.52
CA ASN A 590 21.22 -9.12 -36.49
C ASN A 590 21.33 -10.55 -35.97
N PRO A 591 20.46 -11.48 -36.39
CA PRO A 591 20.57 -12.90 -36.03
C PRO A 591 21.96 -13.47 -36.31
N ALA A 592 22.63 -13.99 -35.29
CA ALA A 592 23.94 -14.60 -35.39
C ALA A 592 23.83 -16.06 -35.95
N ALA A 593 23.53 -16.17 -37.23
CA ALA A 593 23.30 -17.43 -37.89
C ALA A 593 24.51 -18.38 -37.82
N ASN A 594 24.27 -19.65 -37.48
CA ASN A 594 25.28 -20.72 -37.39
C ASN A 594 26.41 -20.43 -36.37
N GLN A 595 26.20 -19.53 -35.39
CA GLN A 595 27.15 -19.22 -34.36
C GLN A 595 27.30 -20.40 -33.40
N ALA A 596 28.50 -20.99 -33.33
CA ALA A 596 28.83 -22.01 -32.36
C ALA A 596 29.23 -21.36 -31.03
N MET A 597 28.76 -21.90 -29.90
CA MET A 597 29.08 -21.42 -28.58
C MET A 597 28.98 -22.53 -27.53
N SER A 598 29.62 -22.31 -26.40
CA SER A 598 29.35 -23.10 -25.19
C SER A 598 28.36 -22.34 -24.32
N TYR A 599 27.51 -23.07 -23.63
CA TYR A 599 26.56 -22.53 -22.66
C TYR A 599 26.54 -23.40 -21.40
N TYR A 600 26.09 -22.79 -20.32
CA TYR A 600 25.97 -23.41 -19.00
C TYR A 600 24.53 -23.19 -18.53
N VAL A 601 23.88 -24.23 -18.03
CA VAL A 601 22.54 -24.13 -17.41
C VAL A 601 22.72 -24.30 -15.90
N ASP A 602 22.25 -23.36 -15.10
CA ASP A 602 22.32 -23.36 -13.62
C ASP A 602 23.73 -23.71 -13.07
N SER A 603 24.75 -23.31 -13.79
CA SER A 603 26.15 -23.62 -13.45
C SER A 603 26.61 -25.10 -13.62
N ASP A 604 25.80 -25.89 -14.31
CA ASP A 604 26.24 -27.24 -14.72
C ASP A 604 27.49 -27.20 -15.63
N SER A 605 28.02 -28.36 -15.94
CA SER A 605 29.17 -28.47 -16.87
C SER A 605 28.80 -27.88 -18.24
N GLY A 606 29.75 -27.12 -18.82
CA GLY A 606 29.57 -26.50 -20.12
C GLY A 606 29.12 -27.46 -21.21
N GLN A 607 28.08 -27.04 -21.94
CA GLN A 607 27.55 -27.73 -23.10
C GLN A 607 27.88 -26.94 -24.36
N ASN A 608 27.91 -27.59 -25.51
CA ASN A 608 28.15 -26.93 -26.78
C ASN A 608 26.86 -26.95 -27.63
N GLY A 609 26.58 -25.81 -28.23
CA GLY A 609 25.45 -25.62 -29.11
C GLY A 609 25.82 -24.76 -30.32
N THR A 610 24.95 -24.73 -31.29
CA THR A 610 25.09 -23.89 -32.47
C THR A 610 23.73 -23.26 -32.77
N ALA A 611 23.70 -21.96 -32.87
CA ALA A 611 22.51 -21.26 -33.32
C ALA A 611 22.17 -21.69 -34.76
N ASP A 612 20.93 -21.81 -35.11
CA ASP A 612 20.48 -22.12 -36.44
C ASP A 612 20.66 -20.97 -37.46
N GLU A 613 20.09 -21.13 -38.65
CA GLU A 613 20.17 -20.11 -39.71
C GLU A 613 19.46 -18.78 -39.34
N ASN A 614 18.58 -18.82 -38.37
CA ASN A 614 17.87 -17.65 -37.82
C ASN A 614 18.50 -17.10 -36.52
N GLY A 615 19.65 -17.64 -36.13
CA GLY A 615 20.33 -17.21 -34.92
C GLY A 615 19.77 -17.84 -33.64
N ILE A 616 18.98 -18.92 -33.71
CA ILE A 616 18.36 -19.51 -32.51
C ILE A 616 19.19 -20.66 -31.99
N LEU A 617 19.59 -20.54 -30.74
CA LEU A 617 20.15 -21.64 -29.95
C LEU A 617 19.00 -22.38 -29.25
N THR A 618 18.80 -23.64 -29.62
CA THR A 618 17.81 -24.51 -28.96
C THR A 618 18.52 -25.42 -27.97
N ILE A 619 18.12 -25.34 -26.71
CA ILE A 619 18.67 -26.14 -25.61
C ILE A 619 17.55 -27.00 -25.00
N THR A 620 17.92 -28.05 -24.25
CA THR A 620 16.95 -28.84 -23.47
C THR A 620 17.18 -28.58 -22.00
N VAL A 621 16.15 -28.09 -21.31
CA VAL A 621 16.17 -27.77 -19.89
C VAL A 621 15.14 -28.59 -19.13
N LYS A 622 15.29 -28.69 -17.81
CA LYS A 622 14.31 -29.31 -16.93
C LYS A 622 13.10 -28.38 -16.77
N LYS A 623 12.05 -28.89 -16.21
CA LYS A 623 10.89 -28.10 -15.79
C LYS A 623 11.32 -27.04 -14.78
N GLY A 624 10.86 -25.80 -14.97
CA GLY A 624 11.13 -24.67 -14.09
C GLY A 624 11.98 -23.58 -14.74
N PRO A 625 12.21 -22.48 -14.01
CA PRO A 625 13.08 -21.40 -14.45
C PRO A 625 14.56 -21.82 -14.38
N HIS A 626 15.37 -21.26 -15.27
CA HIS A 626 16.80 -21.55 -15.37
C HIS A 626 17.60 -20.28 -15.63
N ALA A 627 18.85 -20.26 -15.15
CA ALA A 627 19.85 -19.30 -15.57
C ALA A 627 20.75 -19.95 -16.63
N VAL A 628 20.81 -19.36 -17.82
CA VAL A 628 21.64 -19.82 -18.93
C VAL A 628 22.76 -18.84 -19.17
N LYS A 629 24.01 -19.27 -18.98
CA LYS A 629 25.17 -18.45 -19.23
C LYS A 629 25.80 -18.81 -20.58
N LEU A 630 26.00 -17.84 -21.45
CA LEU A 630 26.63 -18.04 -22.75
C LEU A 630 28.14 -17.76 -22.69
N SER A 631 28.93 -18.56 -23.35
CA SER A 631 30.38 -18.37 -23.37
C SER A 631 30.83 -17.18 -24.20
N VAL A 632 30.01 -16.75 -25.14
CA VAL A 632 30.38 -15.68 -26.10
C VAL A 632 30.52 -14.30 -25.43
N ASN A 633 29.79 -14.06 -24.36
CA ASN A 633 29.81 -12.76 -23.64
C ASN A 633 29.77 -12.90 -22.11
N GLN A 634 29.78 -14.12 -21.58
CA GLN A 634 29.73 -14.39 -20.13
C GLN A 634 28.46 -13.97 -19.43
N GLN A 635 27.39 -13.72 -20.18
CA GLN A 635 26.12 -13.25 -19.59
C GLN A 635 25.23 -14.39 -19.16
N GLU A 636 24.48 -14.13 -18.10
CA GLU A 636 23.35 -14.94 -17.68
C GLU A 636 22.05 -14.42 -18.29
N ILE A 637 21.27 -15.37 -18.81
CA ILE A 637 19.94 -15.17 -19.35
C ILE A 637 19.02 -15.98 -18.47
N TYR A 638 18.01 -15.34 -17.92
CA TYR A 638 16.99 -16.04 -17.18
C TYR A 638 15.88 -16.49 -18.13
N ILE A 639 15.53 -17.75 -18.05
CA ILE A 639 14.52 -18.36 -18.89
C ILE A 639 13.44 -19.00 -18.02
N ASN A 640 12.22 -18.81 -18.41
CA ASN A 640 11.06 -19.48 -17.87
C ASN A 640 10.25 -20.09 -19.00
N ASN A 641 9.88 -21.33 -18.87
CA ASN A 641 9.10 -22.03 -19.88
C ASN A 641 7.83 -22.68 -19.32
N TYR A 642 7.33 -22.18 -18.21
CA TYR A 642 6.07 -22.66 -17.65
C TYR A 642 4.90 -22.52 -18.66
N THR A 643 4.91 -21.49 -19.47
CA THR A 643 3.90 -21.27 -20.49
C THR A 643 4.19 -21.99 -21.81
N GLY A 644 5.33 -22.58 -21.98
CA GLY A 644 5.62 -23.63 -22.97
C GLY A 644 5.96 -23.24 -24.39
N ASN A 645 5.75 -22.06 -24.88
CA ASN A 645 5.88 -21.76 -26.30
C ASN A 645 6.96 -20.79 -26.71
N GLY A 646 7.78 -20.41 -25.88
CA GLY A 646 8.86 -19.50 -26.25
C GLY A 646 9.56 -19.02 -25.00
N ILE A 647 10.83 -18.76 -25.17
CA ILE A 647 11.57 -18.12 -24.13
C ILE A 647 11.59 -16.68 -24.46
N ARG A 648 11.06 -15.91 -23.53
CA ARG A 648 11.40 -14.52 -23.42
C ARG A 648 12.54 -14.39 -22.44
N THR A 649 13.56 -13.66 -22.83
CA THR A 649 14.60 -13.25 -21.91
C THR A 649 14.25 -11.85 -21.41
N ASP A 650 14.52 -11.56 -20.14
CA ASP A 650 14.42 -10.18 -19.66
C ASP A 650 15.53 -9.36 -20.32
N ILE A 651 15.14 -8.50 -21.26
CA ILE A 651 16.04 -7.73 -22.11
C ILE A 651 16.69 -6.58 -21.38
N THR A 652 16.09 -6.08 -20.33
CA THR A 652 16.60 -4.90 -19.62
C THR A 652 17.95 -5.13 -18.98
N SER A 653 18.31 -6.39 -18.75
CA SER A 653 19.57 -6.80 -18.15
C SER A 653 20.58 -7.43 -19.12
N LEU A 654 20.23 -7.53 -20.40
CA LEU A 654 21.06 -8.28 -21.37
C LEU A 654 21.83 -7.37 -22.33
N PRO A 655 23.08 -7.60 -22.55
CA PRO A 655 23.80 -6.98 -23.63
C PRO A 655 23.57 -7.66 -24.96
N SER A 656 24.17 -7.05 -25.95
CA SER A 656 23.94 -7.06 -27.35
C SER A 656 24.03 -8.40 -28.11
N LEU A 657 24.28 -9.53 -27.49
CA LEU A 657 24.42 -10.80 -28.22
C LEU A 657 23.26 -11.78 -28.01
N VAL A 658 22.35 -11.46 -27.13
CA VAL A 658 21.20 -12.31 -26.85
C VAL A 658 19.95 -11.48 -26.77
N TYR A 659 18.97 -11.85 -27.51
CA TYR A 659 17.80 -11.05 -27.66
C TYR A 659 16.54 -11.90 -27.78
N SER A 660 15.44 -11.47 -27.25
CA SER A 660 14.22 -12.24 -27.25
C SER A 660 13.02 -11.56 -27.86
N ASP A 661 12.99 -10.24 -27.98
CA ASP A 661 11.77 -9.60 -28.45
C ASP A 661 11.93 -8.16 -28.94
N ASP A 662 12.83 -7.92 -29.89
CA ASP A 662 12.82 -6.63 -30.59
C ASP A 662 11.77 -6.55 -31.71
N GLY A 663 11.03 -7.64 -31.90
CA GLY A 663 10.02 -7.73 -32.92
C GLY A 663 10.52 -7.67 -34.37
N SER A 664 11.82 -7.53 -34.57
CA SER A 664 12.39 -7.32 -35.90
C SER A 664 12.82 -8.58 -36.61
N CYS A 665 12.97 -9.68 -35.93
CA CYS A 665 13.31 -10.99 -36.49
C CYS A 665 12.74 -12.05 -35.58
N ASP A 666 11.53 -12.47 -35.84
CA ASP A 666 10.91 -13.39 -34.97
C ASP A 666 10.90 -14.83 -35.49
N PRO A 667 11.90 -15.60 -35.10
CA PRO A 667 11.96 -17.01 -35.35
C PRO A 667 10.97 -17.82 -34.50
N PHE A 668 10.28 -17.15 -33.58
CA PHE A 668 9.22 -17.71 -32.74
C PHE A 668 7.82 -17.37 -33.22
N GLY A 669 7.70 -16.66 -34.36
CA GLY A 669 6.43 -16.11 -34.82
C GLY A 669 6.04 -14.85 -34.06
N TRP A 670 7.05 -14.08 -33.60
CA TRP A 670 6.82 -12.79 -32.97
C TRP A 670 6.49 -11.72 -34.00
N HIS A 671 5.48 -10.96 -33.73
CA HIS A 671 5.02 -9.87 -34.57
C HIS A 671 4.97 -8.58 -33.76
N SER A 672 5.50 -7.51 -34.32
CA SER A 672 5.51 -6.19 -33.66
C SER A 672 4.14 -5.53 -33.72
N ILE A 673 3.86 -4.74 -32.66
CA ILE A 673 2.70 -3.85 -32.66
C ILE A 673 3.20 -2.41 -32.77
N THR A 674 2.82 -1.72 -33.84
CA THR A 674 3.07 -0.30 -34.00
C THR A 674 1.82 0.48 -33.59
N TYR A 675 1.98 1.41 -32.65
CA TYR A 675 0.89 2.23 -32.12
C TYR A 675 0.89 3.62 -32.76
N GLU A 676 -0.05 3.88 -33.64
CA GLU A 676 -0.33 5.21 -34.18
C GLU A 676 -1.32 5.94 -33.27
N LEU A 677 -0.77 6.62 -32.28
CA LEU A 677 -1.54 7.22 -31.17
C LEU A 677 -2.33 8.48 -31.54
N ASN A 678 -2.13 9.03 -32.72
CA ASN A 678 -2.84 10.21 -33.20
C ASN A 678 -2.86 11.39 -32.19
N GLY A 679 -1.74 11.54 -31.47
CA GLY A 679 -1.53 12.61 -30.50
C GLY A 679 -1.88 12.24 -29.06
N GLY A 680 -2.17 10.97 -28.77
CA GLY A 680 -2.31 10.42 -27.43
C GLY A 680 -1.01 9.88 -26.86
N THR A 681 -1.10 9.34 -25.64
CA THR A 681 -0.02 8.64 -24.91
C THR A 681 -0.45 7.18 -24.75
N ASN A 682 0.44 6.24 -25.10
CA ASN A 682 0.13 4.81 -25.01
C ASN A 682 0.03 4.36 -23.55
N HIS A 683 -0.80 3.38 -23.28
CA HIS A 683 -0.84 2.75 -21.97
C HIS A 683 0.46 1.97 -21.73
N LYS A 684 1.04 2.11 -20.56
CA LYS A 684 2.34 1.48 -20.19
C LYS A 684 2.35 -0.05 -20.27
N ASP A 685 1.19 -0.68 -20.16
CA ASP A 685 1.05 -2.14 -20.18
C ASP A 685 0.66 -2.68 -21.57
N ASN A 686 0.58 -1.82 -22.59
CA ASN A 686 0.38 -2.29 -23.96
C ASN A 686 1.66 -2.96 -24.45
N PRO A 687 1.57 -4.21 -24.99
CA PRO A 687 2.75 -4.95 -25.42
C PRO A 687 3.33 -4.36 -26.73
N ASP A 688 4.64 -4.44 -26.88
CA ASP A 688 5.32 -4.02 -28.13
C ASP A 688 5.12 -5.05 -29.27
N GLY A 689 4.56 -6.22 -28.97
CA GLY A 689 4.31 -7.28 -29.94
C GLY A 689 3.64 -8.52 -29.32
N PHE A 690 3.47 -9.57 -30.11
CA PHE A 690 2.79 -10.81 -29.75
C PHE A 690 3.35 -12.01 -30.54
N GLU A 691 3.11 -13.23 -30.06
CA GLU A 691 3.50 -14.48 -30.74
C GLU A 691 2.34 -15.08 -31.54
N GLU A 692 2.63 -15.72 -32.69
CA GLU A 692 1.60 -16.36 -33.54
C GLU A 692 0.68 -17.32 -32.77
N ASN A 693 1.21 -17.97 -31.74
CA ASN A 693 0.49 -18.98 -30.99
C ASN A 693 -0.07 -18.40 -29.65
N GLN A 694 0.13 -17.12 -29.42
CA GLN A 694 -0.48 -16.43 -28.29
C GLN A 694 -1.99 -16.34 -28.54
N GLY A 695 -2.77 -16.37 -27.46
CA GLY A 695 -4.20 -16.04 -27.52
C GLY A 695 -4.43 -14.62 -28.04
N ALA A 696 -5.68 -14.22 -28.17
CA ALA A 696 -5.98 -12.85 -28.57
C ALA A 696 -5.34 -11.84 -27.61
N VAL A 697 -4.69 -10.80 -28.16
CA VAL A 697 -3.97 -9.79 -27.38
C VAL A 697 -4.87 -8.58 -27.16
N ARG A 698 -5.38 -8.40 -25.97
CA ARG A 698 -6.15 -7.21 -25.61
C ARG A 698 -5.24 -6.00 -25.47
N LEU A 699 -5.63 -4.92 -26.12
CA LEU A 699 -4.94 -3.64 -26.05
C LEU A 699 -5.62 -2.77 -25.00
N LYS A 700 -4.80 -2.17 -24.14
CA LYS A 700 -5.23 -1.19 -23.14
C LYS A 700 -5.46 0.16 -23.80
N ASP A 701 -6.37 0.94 -23.25
CA ASP A 701 -6.72 2.24 -23.79
C ASP A 701 -5.58 3.26 -23.57
N PRO A 702 -5.20 4.02 -24.61
CA PRO A 702 -4.28 5.14 -24.47
C PRO A 702 -5.01 6.36 -23.92
N THR A 703 -4.28 7.35 -23.46
CA THR A 703 -4.86 8.60 -22.96
C THR A 703 -4.56 9.78 -23.87
N ARG A 704 -5.47 10.78 -23.90
CA ARG A 704 -5.25 12.04 -24.60
C ARG A 704 -6.09 13.14 -23.96
N GLU A 705 -5.43 14.13 -23.38
CA GLU A 705 -6.06 15.27 -22.71
C GLU A 705 -7.13 15.93 -23.60
N GLY A 706 -8.34 16.10 -23.08
CA GLY A 706 -9.49 16.69 -23.76
C GLY A 706 -10.11 15.81 -24.87
N TYR A 707 -9.86 14.52 -24.88
CA TYR A 707 -10.42 13.60 -25.87
C TYR A 707 -10.83 12.26 -25.24
N LEU A 708 -11.97 11.74 -25.65
CA LEU A 708 -12.39 10.38 -25.38
C LEU A 708 -11.74 9.41 -26.39
N PHE A 709 -11.25 8.28 -25.90
CA PHE A 709 -10.79 7.18 -26.75
C PHE A 709 -11.98 6.42 -27.31
N GLU A 710 -12.10 6.35 -28.64
CA GLU A 710 -13.21 5.63 -29.34
C GLU A 710 -12.84 4.19 -29.74
N GLY A 711 -11.61 3.75 -29.50
CA GLY A 711 -11.16 2.40 -29.78
C GLY A 711 -9.91 2.33 -30.66
N TRP A 712 -9.32 1.14 -30.70
CA TRP A 712 -8.24 0.80 -31.60
C TRP A 712 -8.77 0.35 -32.95
N TYR A 713 -8.09 0.72 -34.02
CA TYR A 713 -8.43 0.36 -35.41
C TYR A 713 -7.23 -0.18 -36.14
N ARG A 714 -7.44 -1.16 -37.04
CA ARG A 714 -6.40 -1.71 -37.90
C ARG A 714 -5.98 -0.78 -39.04
N ASP A 715 -6.78 0.18 -39.38
CA ASP A 715 -6.58 1.07 -40.52
C ASP A 715 -6.67 2.56 -40.13
N ALA A 716 -5.90 3.38 -40.86
CA ALA A 716 -5.84 4.82 -40.62
C ALA A 716 -7.15 5.58 -40.95
N ASP A 717 -8.08 4.97 -41.65
CA ASP A 717 -9.38 5.52 -42.02
C ASP A 717 -10.48 5.10 -41.01
N PHE A 718 -10.09 4.37 -39.92
CA PHE A 718 -10.97 3.92 -38.83
C PHE A 718 -12.19 3.12 -39.30
N GLN A 719 -12.00 2.15 -40.22
CA GLN A 719 -13.08 1.32 -40.73
C GLN A 719 -13.17 -0.02 -40.03
N GLU A 720 -12.05 -0.60 -39.57
CA GLU A 720 -11.96 -1.89 -38.93
C GLU A 720 -11.50 -1.74 -37.49
N ALA A 721 -12.43 -1.85 -36.53
CA ALA A 721 -12.13 -1.77 -35.11
C ALA A 721 -11.39 -3.02 -34.63
N TRP A 722 -10.36 -2.80 -33.78
CA TRP A 722 -9.49 -3.87 -33.29
C TRP A 722 -9.09 -3.64 -31.83
N ASP A 723 -10.03 -3.79 -30.91
CA ASP A 723 -9.75 -3.65 -29.47
C ASP A 723 -8.91 -4.83 -28.92
N GLU A 724 -8.82 -5.91 -29.71
CA GLU A 724 -7.88 -7.00 -29.47
C GLU A 724 -7.30 -7.48 -30.80
N ILE A 725 -6.03 -7.86 -30.79
CA ILE A 725 -5.38 -8.52 -31.93
C ILE A 725 -5.84 -9.97 -31.91
N PRO A 726 -6.48 -10.48 -32.97
CA PRO A 726 -7.03 -11.83 -32.98
C PRO A 726 -5.95 -12.89 -32.78
N ALA A 727 -6.27 -13.96 -32.04
CA ALA A 727 -5.42 -15.14 -31.95
C ALA A 727 -5.08 -15.69 -33.34
N GLY A 728 -3.82 -16.07 -33.53
CA GLY A 728 -3.35 -16.62 -34.84
C GLY A 728 -3.07 -15.57 -35.92
N THR A 729 -3.01 -14.29 -35.58
CA THR A 729 -2.46 -13.23 -36.45
C THR A 729 -0.98 -13.55 -36.73
N LYS A 730 -0.54 -13.39 -37.98
CA LYS A 730 0.78 -13.85 -38.47
C LYS A 730 1.51 -12.77 -39.26
N GLU A 731 1.37 -11.54 -38.83
CA GLU A 731 2.02 -10.37 -39.45
C GLU A 731 2.18 -9.27 -38.43
N ASP A 732 3.19 -8.43 -38.64
CA ASP A 732 3.35 -7.18 -37.88
C ASP A 732 2.10 -6.33 -38.05
N VAL A 733 1.61 -5.75 -36.98
CA VAL A 733 0.37 -4.98 -36.97
C VAL A 733 0.63 -3.51 -36.62
N THR A 734 -0.15 -2.65 -37.27
CA THR A 734 -0.25 -1.25 -36.86
C THR A 734 -1.67 -1.00 -36.38
N VAL A 735 -1.79 -0.47 -35.17
CA VAL A 735 -3.09 -0.10 -34.59
C VAL A 735 -3.17 1.43 -34.43
N TYR A 736 -4.32 1.96 -34.78
CA TYR A 736 -4.56 3.39 -34.80
C TYR A 736 -5.55 3.79 -33.72
N ALA A 737 -5.15 4.67 -32.82
CA ALA A 737 -6.03 5.23 -31.80
C ALA A 737 -6.99 6.25 -32.42
N LYS A 738 -8.28 6.03 -32.23
CA LYS A 738 -9.33 6.98 -32.63
C LYS A 738 -9.82 7.79 -31.46
N TRP A 739 -9.99 9.08 -31.68
CA TRP A 739 -10.33 10.05 -30.64
C TRP A 739 -11.55 10.86 -31.00
N LYS A 740 -12.42 11.05 -30.02
CA LYS A 740 -13.52 12.00 -30.06
C LYS A 740 -13.20 13.17 -29.15
N LYS A 741 -13.18 14.38 -29.69
CA LYS A 741 -12.91 15.55 -28.87
C LYS A 741 -14.06 15.81 -27.89
N ASP A 742 -13.78 16.01 -26.62
CA ASP A 742 -14.75 16.54 -25.69
C ASP A 742 -15.05 18.01 -26.06
N GLY A 743 -16.34 18.27 -26.29
CA GLY A 743 -16.82 19.60 -26.66
C GLY A 743 -16.90 20.58 -25.52
N LEU A 744 -16.75 20.10 -24.28
CA LEU A 744 -16.83 20.89 -23.07
C LEU A 744 -15.45 21.32 -22.55
N GLU A 745 -14.41 20.68 -23.05
CA GLU A 745 -13.00 20.97 -22.68
C GLU A 745 -12.46 22.28 -23.30
N PRO A 746 -11.60 23.05 -22.57
CA PRO A 746 -11.13 22.76 -21.19
C PRO A 746 -12.15 23.16 -20.13
N ASN A 747 -12.33 22.34 -19.10
CA ASN A 747 -13.16 22.62 -17.92
C ASN A 747 -12.58 22.10 -16.60
N ASP A 748 -11.25 21.89 -16.56
CA ASP A 748 -10.47 21.35 -15.44
C ASP A 748 -10.31 22.31 -14.25
N SER A 749 -10.85 23.50 -14.33
CA SER A 749 -10.71 24.48 -13.26
C SER A 749 -11.95 25.32 -13.03
N TRP A 750 -12.06 25.90 -11.84
CA TRP A 750 -13.12 26.86 -11.48
C TRP A 750 -13.29 28.00 -12.50
N LYS A 751 -12.20 28.41 -13.13
CA LYS A 751 -12.20 29.52 -14.11
C LYS A 751 -12.79 29.10 -15.45
N GLU A 752 -12.61 27.85 -15.80
CA GLU A 752 -13.01 27.23 -17.07
C GLU A 752 -14.36 26.54 -16.96
N ALA A 753 -14.89 26.43 -15.74
CA ALA A 753 -16.15 25.74 -15.44
C ALA A 753 -17.25 26.03 -16.45
N VAL A 754 -17.79 24.98 -17.05
CA VAL A 754 -18.88 25.03 -18.04
C VAL A 754 -20.13 25.59 -17.42
N LYS A 755 -20.75 26.59 -18.08
CA LYS A 755 -21.96 27.23 -17.56
C LYS A 755 -23.19 26.42 -17.93
N LEU A 756 -23.82 25.84 -16.94
CA LEU A 756 -25.09 25.14 -17.09
C LEU A 756 -26.29 26.09 -16.90
N ARG A 757 -27.39 25.76 -17.57
CA ARG A 757 -28.72 26.36 -17.30
C ARG A 757 -29.51 25.35 -16.46
N VAL A 758 -30.21 25.84 -15.47
CA VAL A 758 -31.08 25.00 -14.63
C VAL A 758 -32.51 25.13 -15.14
N PRO A 759 -33.22 24.02 -15.47
CA PRO A 759 -32.71 22.66 -15.58
C PRO A 759 -31.92 22.44 -16.88
N SER A 760 -30.94 21.51 -16.84
CA SER A 760 -30.21 21.07 -18.03
C SER A 760 -29.72 19.64 -17.86
N ARG A 761 -29.43 19.00 -18.98
CA ARG A 761 -28.70 17.74 -19.09
C ARG A 761 -27.47 18.02 -19.93
N THR A 762 -26.30 17.52 -19.50
CA THR A 762 -25.07 17.60 -20.25
C THR A 762 -24.36 16.28 -20.20
N GLU A 763 -23.57 16.00 -21.20
CA GLU A 763 -22.73 14.80 -21.33
C GLU A 763 -21.30 15.27 -21.48
N SER A 764 -20.38 14.66 -20.76
CA SER A 764 -18.94 14.93 -20.80
C SER A 764 -18.18 13.65 -20.54
N TYR A 765 -16.84 13.72 -20.65
CA TYR A 765 -15.97 12.56 -20.51
C TYR A 765 -14.79 12.96 -19.66
N LEU A 766 -14.39 12.11 -18.72
CA LEU A 766 -13.09 12.24 -18.08
C LEU A 766 -12.05 11.55 -18.97
N SER A 767 -11.16 12.33 -19.56
CA SER A 767 -10.21 11.87 -20.58
C SER A 767 -9.01 11.11 -20.00
N THR A 768 -8.74 11.29 -18.71
CA THR A 768 -7.69 10.62 -17.93
C THR A 768 -8.16 10.39 -16.50
N ALA A 769 -7.41 9.64 -15.71
CA ALA A 769 -7.70 9.42 -14.29
C ALA A 769 -7.59 10.71 -13.45
N GLU A 770 -6.74 11.64 -13.87
CA GLU A 770 -6.51 12.94 -13.22
C GLU A 770 -7.44 14.06 -13.74
N ASP A 771 -8.23 13.75 -14.76
CA ASP A 771 -9.16 14.69 -15.36
C ASP A 771 -10.30 15.03 -14.42
N VAL A 772 -10.64 16.31 -14.33
CA VAL A 772 -11.69 16.81 -13.43
C VAL A 772 -12.56 17.83 -14.12
N ASP A 773 -13.81 17.54 -14.23
CA ASP A 773 -14.80 18.43 -14.86
C ASP A 773 -15.40 19.42 -13.88
N TYR A 774 -15.30 20.72 -14.18
CA TYR A 774 -15.99 21.76 -13.43
C TYR A 774 -17.17 22.34 -14.21
N TYR A 775 -18.30 22.39 -13.54
CA TYR A 775 -19.51 23.00 -14.03
C TYR A 775 -19.96 24.11 -13.09
N ARG A 776 -20.63 25.16 -13.61
CA ARG A 776 -21.21 26.22 -12.78
C ARG A 776 -22.63 26.54 -13.21
N PHE A 777 -23.49 26.84 -12.25
CA PHE A 777 -24.83 27.33 -12.47
C PHE A 777 -25.14 28.52 -11.55
N THR A 778 -26.18 29.26 -11.86
CA THR A 778 -26.55 30.43 -11.08
C THR A 778 -28.05 30.43 -10.81
N LEU A 779 -28.41 30.52 -9.54
CA LEU A 779 -29.78 30.67 -9.08
C LEU A 779 -30.15 32.15 -8.91
N THR A 780 -31.32 32.52 -9.36
CA THR A 780 -31.84 33.89 -9.23
C THR A 780 -32.70 34.09 -7.98
N LYS A 781 -33.08 33.01 -7.33
CA LYS A 781 -33.84 32.91 -6.07
C LYS A 781 -33.36 31.68 -5.31
N GLU A 782 -33.76 31.53 -4.07
CA GLU A 782 -33.67 30.28 -3.36
C GLU A 782 -34.47 29.19 -4.08
N ASP A 783 -33.82 28.01 -4.26
CA ASP A 783 -34.46 26.89 -4.94
C ASP A 783 -33.88 25.55 -4.43
N ARG A 784 -34.68 24.49 -4.59
CA ARG A 784 -34.26 23.13 -4.27
C ARG A 784 -33.72 22.47 -5.55
N ILE A 785 -32.42 22.20 -5.55
CA ILE A 785 -31.73 21.66 -6.72
C ILE A 785 -31.43 20.17 -6.50
N SER A 786 -31.71 19.39 -7.52
CA SER A 786 -31.30 17.99 -7.64
C SER A 786 -30.25 17.89 -8.74
N ILE A 787 -29.05 17.41 -8.39
CA ILE A 787 -27.98 17.10 -9.32
C ILE A 787 -27.90 15.58 -9.37
N ARG A 788 -28.09 15.02 -10.56
CA ARG A 788 -28.00 13.58 -10.75
C ARG A 788 -26.84 13.28 -11.68
N LEU A 789 -25.92 12.42 -11.22
CA LEU A 789 -24.83 11.86 -12.01
C LEU A 789 -25.21 10.42 -12.36
N THR A 790 -25.31 10.13 -13.65
CA THR A 790 -25.48 8.77 -14.18
C THR A 790 -24.11 8.30 -14.62
N GLN A 791 -23.67 7.20 -14.05
CA GLN A 791 -22.33 6.64 -14.29
C GLN A 791 -22.38 5.55 -15.35
N PRO A 792 -21.23 5.24 -16.02
CA PRO A 792 -21.10 4.05 -16.85
C PRO A 792 -21.48 2.80 -16.04
N GLY A 793 -22.08 1.84 -16.69
CA GLY A 793 -22.54 0.61 -16.04
C GLY A 793 -21.47 -0.46 -15.83
N GLU A 794 -20.19 -0.10 -15.89
CA GLU A 794 -19.07 -1.04 -15.76
C GLU A 794 -18.65 -1.19 -14.31
N ASP A 795 -18.38 -2.43 -13.89
CA ASP A 795 -17.92 -2.74 -12.54
C ASP A 795 -16.53 -2.13 -12.29
N GLY A 796 -16.40 -1.34 -11.24
CA GLY A 796 -15.12 -0.79 -10.78
C GLY A 796 -14.87 0.68 -11.13
N VAL A 797 -15.58 1.29 -12.07
CA VAL A 797 -15.41 2.71 -12.42
C VAL A 797 -16.44 3.57 -11.70
N TYR A 798 -15.99 4.44 -10.81
CA TYR A 798 -16.84 5.32 -10.03
C TYR A 798 -16.39 6.76 -10.16
N TYR A 799 -17.36 7.66 -10.33
CA TYR A 799 -17.13 9.10 -10.34
C TYR A 799 -17.76 9.74 -9.11
N ASP A 800 -17.11 10.76 -8.57
CA ASP A 800 -17.64 11.56 -7.48
C ASP A 800 -18.15 12.91 -7.97
N ALA A 801 -19.21 13.38 -7.37
CA ALA A 801 -19.76 14.71 -7.62
C ALA A 801 -19.72 15.52 -6.34
N VAL A 802 -19.07 16.68 -6.38
CA VAL A 802 -18.98 17.58 -5.25
C VAL A 802 -19.61 18.92 -5.60
N LEU A 803 -20.52 19.38 -4.76
CA LEU A 803 -21.19 20.68 -4.90
C LEU A 803 -20.50 21.71 -4.02
N TYR A 804 -20.18 22.89 -4.59
CA TYR A 804 -19.50 23.98 -3.92
C TYR A 804 -20.29 25.29 -4.01
N ASP A 805 -20.06 26.19 -3.06
CA ASP A 805 -20.54 27.56 -3.11
C ASP A 805 -19.69 28.46 -4.03
N GLN A 806 -19.99 29.73 -4.07
CA GLN A 806 -19.25 30.71 -4.90
C GLN A 806 -17.82 31.00 -4.39
N ASP A 807 -17.53 30.66 -3.14
CA ASP A 807 -16.24 30.84 -2.47
C ASP A 807 -15.45 29.53 -2.45
N HIS A 808 -15.93 28.51 -3.15
CA HIS A 808 -15.37 27.16 -3.31
C HIS A 808 -15.38 26.29 -2.06
N ASN A 809 -16.23 26.59 -1.06
CA ASN A 809 -16.44 25.72 0.08
C ASN A 809 -17.37 24.57 -0.32
N VAL A 810 -17.09 23.39 0.18
CA VAL A 810 -17.91 22.20 -0.05
C VAL A 810 -19.27 22.37 0.63
N ILE A 811 -20.34 22.26 -0.15
CA ILE A 811 -21.70 22.19 0.36
C ILE A 811 -22.13 20.73 0.56
N ARG A 812 -21.80 19.87 -0.39
CA ARG A 812 -22.18 18.47 -0.35
C ARG A 812 -21.33 17.63 -1.29
N LYS A 813 -20.97 16.42 -0.83
CA LYS A 813 -20.34 15.37 -1.65
C LYS A 813 -21.35 14.27 -1.95
N SER A 814 -21.22 13.60 -3.10
CA SER A 814 -21.96 12.39 -3.38
C SER A 814 -21.47 11.24 -2.47
N GLN A 815 -22.31 10.25 -2.23
CA GLN A 815 -21.92 9.01 -1.58
C GLN A 815 -21.85 7.93 -2.66
N MET A 816 -20.83 7.08 -2.60
CA MET A 816 -20.60 5.98 -3.55
C MET A 816 -21.87 5.19 -3.86
N SER A 817 -22.39 5.27 -5.09
CA SER A 817 -23.41 4.38 -5.63
C SER A 817 -23.57 4.63 -7.15
N TYR A 818 -24.02 3.64 -7.90
CA TYR A 818 -24.18 3.68 -9.35
C TYR A 818 -25.05 4.85 -9.88
N ASP A 819 -26.00 5.32 -9.10
CA ASP A 819 -26.93 6.40 -9.47
C ASP A 819 -26.97 7.41 -8.33
N GLN A 820 -26.24 8.51 -8.47
CA GLN A 820 -26.07 9.49 -7.41
C GLN A 820 -26.93 10.71 -7.65
N SER A 821 -27.63 11.13 -6.61
CA SER A 821 -28.33 12.42 -6.63
C SER A 821 -27.96 13.24 -5.40
N LEU A 822 -27.44 14.44 -5.64
CA LEU A 822 -27.27 15.46 -4.61
C LEU A 822 -28.51 16.36 -4.62
N VAL A 823 -29.27 16.33 -3.54
CA VAL A 823 -30.43 17.20 -3.40
C VAL A 823 -30.16 18.20 -2.29
N GLN A 824 -30.20 19.50 -2.63
CA GLN A 824 -29.86 20.58 -1.70
C GLN A 824 -30.75 21.81 -1.97
N THR A 825 -31.25 22.45 -0.91
CA THR A 825 -31.85 23.78 -1.02
C THR A 825 -30.74 24.83 -0.98
N LEU A 826 -30.68 25.68 -1.98
CA LEU A 826 -29.61 26.65 -2.20
C LEU A 826 -30.20 28.04 -2.33
N ASP A 827 -29.55 29.01 -1.72
CA ASP A 827 -29.90 30.43 -1.83
C ASP A 827 -29.63 30.97 -3.25
N LYS A 828 -30.04 32.18 -3.51
CA LYS A 828 -29.65 32.91 -4.70
C LYS A 828 -28.13 33.09 -4.73
N GLY A 829 -27.46 32.51 -5.73
CA GLY A 829 -26.01 32.55 -5.83
C GLY A 829 -25.46 31.80 -7.05
N THR A 830 -24.15 31.75 -7.16
CA THR A 830 -23.44 30.93 -8.16
C THR A 830 -22.84 29.77 -7.44
N TYR A 831 -22.93 28.58 -8.04
CA TYR A 831 -22.52 27.31 -7.46
C TYR A 831 -21.70 26.54 -8.48
N TYR A 832 -20.84 25.68 -8.00
CA TYR A 832 -19.97 24.85 -8.84
C TYR A 832 -20.19 23.37 -8.52
N ILE A 833 -20.02 22.54 -9.53
CA ILE A 833 -20.03 21.08 -9.42
C ILE A 833 -18.67 20.63 -9.95
N LYS A 834 -17.96 19.81 -9.19
CA LYS A 834 -16.77 19.09 -9.64
C LYS A 834 -17.15 17.62 -9.83
N ILE A 835 -16.76 17.04 -10.96
CA ILE A 835 -16.83 15.60 -11.23
C ILE A 835 -15.39 15.11 -11.38
N ALA A 836 -15.05 14.00 -10.74
CA ALA A 836 -13.73 13.40 -10.79
C ALA A 836 -13.83 11.86 -10.66
N ALA A 837 -12.84 11.15 -11.14
CA ALA A 837 -12.74 9.71 -10.92
C ALA A 837 -12.41 9.42 -9.45
N LEU A 838 -13.07 8.45 -8.85
CA LEU A 838 -12.93 8.12 -7.43
C LEU A 838 -11.71 7.20 -7.17
N ASN A 839 -11.36 6.36 -8.15
CA ASN A 839 -10.34 5.32 -8.00
C ASN A 839 -9.12 5.55 -8.90
N GLY A 840 -8.96 6.74 -9.50
CA GLY A 840 -7.88 7.00 -10.46
C GLY A 840 -8.00 6.18 -11.75
N GLU A 841 -9.17 5.63 -12.07
CA GLU A 841 -9.44 4.87 -13.29
C GLU A 841 -10.30 5.68 -14.24
N SER A 842 -9.86 5.83 -15.49
CA SER A 842 -10.66 6.44 -16.55
C SER A 842 -11.59 5.40 -17.18
N SER A 843 -12.65 5.85 -17.80
CA SER A 843 -13.90 5.18 -18.15
C SER A 843 -13.89 3.95 -19.04
N ARG A 844 -12.80 3.26 -19.31
CA ARG A 844 -12.79 2.00 -20.08
C ARG A 844 -11.98 0.87 -19.49
N GLU A 845 -11.36 1.06 -18.35
CA GLU A 845 -10.65 0.00 -17.65
C GLU A 845 -11.28 -0.26 -16.28
N ALA A 846 -11.99 -1.33 -16.16
CA ALA A 846 -12.28 -1.99 -14.91
C ALA A 846 -11.38 -3.20 -14.80
#